data_7f3830d8c6d924a14aaeaead3ee4ebd6
#
_entry.id   7f3830d8c6d924a14aaeaead3ee4ebd6
#
_cell.length_a   1.000
_cell.length_b   1.000
_cell.length_c   1.000
_cell.angle_alpha   90.00
_cell.angle_beta   90.00
_cell.angle_gamma   90.00
#
_symmetry.space_group_name_H-M   'P 1'
#
loop_
_entity.id
_entity.type
_entity.pdbx_description
1 polymer ?
#
loop_
_entity_poly.entity_id
_entity_poly.type
_entity_poly.pdbx_seq_one_letter_code
_entity_poly.pdbx_strand_id
1 'polypeptide(L)'
;MNRLNHWLSLLAFFMMATLSAQTITGTVIDEETKEPLLGANVLIKGTTHGISTNEKGKFSLTTTDKKGILQISFIGFQTKEVPYTLVGGKANIQVSLLLETEELTGVVVTGNALLNMAKERCTPVAVSTIGGAEIVNKLGNNEFPELLKRTPSVYATKSGGGYGDSKINIRGFGNENIAVMINGMPINDMENGKVYWTNWAGIADVTSTMQVQRGLGASKLAIASVGGTINIATRAADMPEGGRISATYGNDGFYKGLAAYNTGKNKKGWSASVLLSRTGGATYADNTQFLGDNYFFALGYSPNDKHALQFMITGAPQWHNQRYYAISIRDYLRYGKDGEPNRRYNADWGYKNGESFSFRRNTYHKPVMMLNWDWNLSESSSFSTVAYASFGRGYGSNYMGNAIDSNGNRVYASHLRTPDGLIDMDRVIRYNRGEDISVPGQTIVRKPSPVAVATSRSGFSRKVSVNSHNWFGFLTNFEQKLSENLSFSVGLDGRYYKGYHYEAPSDLLGNEYVLDRSNKNLTQPRRVTYTAADKPSYNPFNTSIDPLEDQINYSNYGNVRWMGLFGQLEYTTEKLSAFAQWSSSVQAFQRIDNFLRPGTLALAGRPETAMDKETSYKGIPGYNIKAGANYNINNHHNVFANVGYYSRQPFFDAVYPNYKNFLAPNLINEKIFGIELGYGFKTNNFAANLNLYRTAWDDRHIRKDDQWDNNTNYFVELFGIDEIHQGVELDASYRVNNYLKFVGMFSAGDWTYQGDAQANTFLAADNTEYILTGKTTPSFDVDLSKLKVGESAHMTANLGVDITPFENFNIDLSWHYVDNLYAKLDISALVKNPNLTSLKLPAYHLFDGGISYKYPFGKTQSITLLANVNNLLDTTYIAESDTNNLVNGGTTATYKGIDVSNRVFFGFGRTWNVGLKYQF
;
A
#
# COMPACT_ATOMS: atom_id res chain seq x y z
N MET A 1 11.61 -83.10 19.62
CA MET A 1 11.17 -81.84 18.94
C MET A 1 11.59 -80.56 19.63
N ASN A 2 12.15 -80.54 20.84
CA ASN A 2 12.54 -79.33 21.55
C ASN A 2 13.99 -78.74 21.25
N ARG A 3 14.81 -79.40 20.50
CA ARG A 3 16.17 -78.93 20.20
C ARG A 3 16.27 -78.18 18.89
N LEU A 4 15.30 -78.34 17.97
CA LEU A 4 15.27 -77.63 16.66
C LEU A 4 14.75 -76.19 16.79
N ASN A 5 13.83 -75.95 17.73
CA ASN A 5 13.32 -74.60 17.94
C ASN A 5 14.28 -73.63 18.61
N HIS A 6 15.26 -74.15 19.38
CA HIS A 6 16.34 -73.28 19.98
C HIS A 6 17.35 -72.84 18.96
N TRP A 7 17.66 -73.68 17.96
CA TRP A 7 18.54 -73.32 16.88
C TRP A 7 17.92 -72.35 15.88
N LEU A 8 16.66 -72.47 15.61
CA LEU A 8 15.90 -71.50 14.80
C LEU A 8 15.76 -70.12 15.48
N SER A 9 15.52 -70.11 16.82
CA SER A 9 15.48 -68.85 17.59
C SER A 9 16.89 -68.17 17.67
N LEU A 10 17.97 -68.95 17.76
CA LEU A 10 19.35 -68.43 17.73
C LEU A 10 19.73 -67.92 16.35
N LEU A 11 19.26 -68.58 15.26
CA LEU A 11 19.51 -68.14 13.87
C LEU A 11 18.73 -66.86 13.55
N ALA A 12 17.48 -66.72 14.06
CA ALA A 12 16.66 -65.49 13.95
C ALA A 12 17.25 -64.34 14.78
N PHE A 13 17.90 -64.61 15.91
CA PHE A 13 18.59 -63.60 16.72
C PHE A 13 19.91 -63.13 16.10
N PHE A 14 20.62 -64.02 15.37
CA PHE A 14 21.85 -63.70 14.65
C PHE A 14 21.54 -62.96 13.30
N MET A 15 20.38 -63.15 12.69
CA MET A 15 19.94 -62.38 11.52
C MET A 15 19.48 -60.96 11.84
N MET A 16 19.14 -60.65 13.10
CA MET A 16 18.80 -59.26 13.51
C MET A 16 20.01 -58.38 13.86
N ALA A 17 21.24 -58.87 13.77
CA ALA A 17 22.40 -58.18 14.32
C ALA A 17 23.31 -57.48 13.29
N THR A 18 22.83 -57.14 12.09
CA THR A 18 23.68 -56.35 11.14
C THR A 18 22.85 -55.30 10.33
N LEU A 19 21.96 -54.60 10.98
CA LEU A 19 21.60 -53.28 10.46
C LEU A 19 22.58 -52.25 11.07
N SER A 20 23.79 -52.17 10.50
CA SER A 20 24.70 -51.08 10.79
C SER A 20 24.03 -49.80 10.30
N ALA A 21 23.59 -48.97 11.21
CA ALA A 21 23.06 -47.63 10.88
C ALA A 21 24.15 -46.86 10.14
N GLN A 22 23.96 -46.67 8.84
CA GLN A 22 24.85 -45.90 8.00
C GLN A 22 24.59 -44.42 8.27
N THR A 23 25.64 -43.65 8.49
CA THR A 23 25.49 -42.28 8.98
C THR A 23 26.27 -41.31 8.11
N ILE A 24 25.60 -40.26 7.66
CA ILE A 24 26.19 -39.11 7.01
C ILE A 24 26.30 -38.02 8.05
N THR A 25 27.50 -37.56 8.35
CA THR A 25 27.74 -36.41 9.22
C THR A 25 28.36 -35.28 8.40
N GLY A 26 28.20 -34.06 8.87
CA GLY A 26 28.80 -32.91 8.18
C GLY A 26 28.63 -31.62 8.89
N THR A 27 29.16 -30.58 8.26
CA THR A 27 29.01 -29.19 8.72
C THR A 27 28.64 -28.31 7.55
N VAL A 28 27.66 -27.44 7.75
CA VAL A 28 27.24 -26.43 6.77
C VAL A 28 27.67 -25.07 7.31
N ILE A 29 28.39 -24.32 6.50
CA ILE A 29 28.92 -23.00 6.83
C ILE A 29 28.55 -22.01 5.74
N ASP A 30 28.52 -20.73 6.07
CA ASP A 30 28.49 -19.62 5.12
C ASP A 30 29.85 -19.58 4.37
N GLU A 31 29.83 -19.47 3.04
CA GLU A 31 31.03 -19.44 2.22
C GLU A 31 31.83 -18.15 2.39
N GLU A 32 31.19 -17.02 2.70
CA GLU A 32 31.86 -15.73 2.87
C GLU A 32 32.35 -15.53 4.31
N THR A 33 31.47 -15.72 5.30
CA THR A 33 31.80 -15.46 6.70
C THR A 33 32.50 -16.63 7.40
N LYS A 34 32.47 -17.82 6.80
CA LYS A 34 32.94 -19.12 7.39
C LYS A 34 32.21 -19.49 8.69
N GLU A 35 31.09 -18.78 8.99
CA GLU A 35 30.28 -19.07 10.18
C GLU A 35 29.42 -20.32 9.97
N PRO A 36 29.14 -21.08 11.03
CA PRO A 36 28.25 -22.22 10.95
C PRO A 36 26.81 -21.79 10.75
N LEU A 37 26.13 -22.41 9.80
CA LEU A 37 24.72 -22.11 9.53
C LEU A 37 23.81 -23.01 10.40
N LEU A 38 23.22 -22.44 11.45
CA LEU A 38 22.24 -23.09 12.30
C LEU A 38 20.89 -23.18 11.55
N GLY A 39 20.27 -24.37 11.52
CA GLY A 39 18.97 -24.59 10.91
C GLY A 39 19.01 -24.77 9.39
N ALA A 40 20.19 -24.93 8.78
CA ALA A 40 20.29 -25.32 7.38
C ALA A 40 19.67 -26.71 7.16
N ASN A 41 18.79 -26.82 6.19
CA ASN A 41 18.07 -28.05 5.90
C ASN A 41 18.93 -28.98 5.03
N VAL A 42 19.16 -30.20 5.48
CA VAL A 42 19.94 -31.22 4.78
C VAL A 42 19.01 -32.39 4.45
N LEU A 43 18.68 -32.57 3.17
CA LEU A 43 17.73 -33.55 2.67
C LEU A 43 18.41 -34.52 1.71
N ILE A 44 18.07 -35.80 1.77
CA ILE A 44 18.44 -36.74 0.73
C ILE A 44 17.55 -36.48 -0.49
N LYS A 45 18.13 -36.06 -1.61
CA LYS A 45 17.40 -35.70 -2.83
C LYS A 45 16.49 -36.84 -3.30
N GLY A 46 15.24 -36.52 -3.59
CA GLY A 46 14.21 -37.46 -4.00
C GLY A 46 13.50 -38.20 -2.84
N THR A 47 13.78 -37.81 -1.58
CA THR A 47 13.14 -38.36 -0.38
C THR A 47 12.62 -37.23 0.53
N THR A 48 11.84 -37.59 1.51
CA THR A 48 11.44 -36.66 2.60
C THR A 48 12.37 -36.77 3.81
N HIS A 49 13.44 -37.59 3.70
CA HIS A 49 14.34 -37.87 4.81
C HIS A 49 15.45 -36.81 4.91
N GLY A 50 15.38 -35.96 5.94
CA GLY A 50 16.33 -34.87 6.16
C GLY A 50 16.43 -34.46 7.61
N ILE A 51 17.38 -33.59 7.91
CA ILE A 51 17.63 -33.03 9.23
C ILE A 51 18.11 -31.57 9.10
N SER A 52 17.89 -30.76 10.13
CA SER A 52 18.44 -29.41 10.21
C SER A 52 19.77 -29.40 10.96
N THR A 53 20.66 -28.49 10.60
CA THR A 53 21.94 -28.31 11.30
C THR A 53 21.75 -27.68 12.68
N ASN A 54 22.62 -28.06 13.64
CA ASN A 54 22.63 -27.50 15.00
C ASN A 54 23.38 -26.14 15.07
N GLU A 55 23.53 -25.57 16.27
CA GLU A 55 24.21 -24.29 16.55
C GLU A 55 25.67 -24.22 16.02
N LYS A 56 26.33 -25.37 15.79
CA LYS A 56 27.68 -25.45 15.21
C LYS A 56 27.67 -25.80 13.73
N GLY A 57 26.50 -25.63 13.07
CA GLY A 57 26.27 -25.96 11.68
C GLY A 57 26.38 -27.46 11.39
N LYS A 58 26.43 -28.35 12.41
CA LYS A 58 26.63 -29.78 12.27
C LYS A 58 25.31 -30.52 12.09
N PHE A 59 25.31 -31.54 11.24
CA PHE A 59 24.22 -32.48 11.06
C PHE A 59 24.68 -33.92 11.16
N SER A 60 23.76 -34.82 11.46
CA SER A 60 23.97 -36.27 11.46
C SER A 60 22.69 -36.93 10.95
N LEU A 61 22.75 -37.50 9.75
CA LEU A 61 21.64 -38.10 9.05
C LEU A 61 21.88 -39.58 8.83
N THR A 62 20.93 -40.44 9.17
CA THR A 62 21.01 -41.87 8.91
C THR A 62 20.43 -42.17 7.54
N THR A 63 21.00 -43.14 6.82
CA THR A 63 20.53 -43.57 5.51
C THR A 63 20.74 -45.06 5.29
N THR A 64 19.93 -45.66 4.44
CA THR A 64 20.12 -47.04 3.94
C THR A 64 20.92 -47.09 2.64
N ASP A 65 21.05 -45.96 1.94
CA ASP A 65 21.66 -45.89 0.63
C ASP A 65 23.16 -45.64 0.73
N LYS A 66 23.95 -46.49 0.08
CA LYS A 66 25.41 -46.36 0.07
C LYS A 66 25.94 -45.15 -0.68
N LYS A 67 25.15 -44.56 -1.56
CA LYS A 67 25.47 -43.34 -2.32
C LYS A 67 24.20 -42.60 -2.67
N GLY A 68 24.28 -41.28 -2.80
CA GLY A 68 23.17 -40.42 -3.17
C GLY A 68 23.61 -38.98 -3.27
N ILE A 69 22.64 -38.05 -3.30
CA ILE A 69 22.87 -36.62 -3.33
C ILE A 69 22.17 -36.01 -2.11
N LEU A 70 22.89 -35.20 -1.36
CA LEU A 70 22.28 -34.30 -0.36
C LEU A 70 21.90 -33.00 -1.02
N GLN A 71 20.67 -32.57 -0.80
CA GLN A 71 20.25 -31.24 -1.12
C GLN A 71 20.28 -30.40 0.17
N ILE A 72 21.13 -29.37 0.18
CA ILE A 72 21.37 -28.55 1.35
C ILE A 72 20.87 -27.14 1.04
N SER A 73 19.91 -26.64 1.84
CA SER A 73 19.30 -25.34 1.69
C SER A 73 19.28 -24.59 3.02
N PHE A 74 19.42 -23.28 2.94
CA PHE A 74 19.27 -22.38 4.07
C PHE A 74 18.66 -21.07 3.59
N ILE A 75 17.83 -20.44 4.41
CA ILE A 75 17.12 -19.20 4.03
C ILE A 75 18.15 -18.11 3.73
N GLY A 76 18.04 -17.52 2.54
CA GLY A 76 18.99 -16.50 2.06
C GLY A 76 20.29 -17.05 1.47
N PHE A 77 20.40 -18.37 1.25
CA PHE A 77 21.57 -19.01 0.65
C PHE A 77 21.20 -19.87 -0.55
N GLN A 78 22.09 -19.97 -1.50
CA GLN A 78 21.91 -20.83 -2.67
C GLN A 78 21.84 -22.30 -2.25
N THR A 79 20.81 -23.01 -2.69
CA THR A 79 20.67 -24.44 -2.47
C THR A 79 21.80 -25.19 -3.18
N LYS A 80 22.52 -26.04 -2.46
CA LYS A 80 23.66 -26.80 -2.99
C LYS A 80 23.37 -28.29 -2.96
N GLU A 81 23.70 -28.97 -4.07
CA GLU A 81 23.61 -30.42 -4.18
C GLU A 81 24.99 -31.00 -4.04
N VAL A 82 25.15 -31.93 -3.11
CA VAL A 82 26.44 -32.56 -2.79
C VAL A 82 26.30 -34.06 -2.84
N PRO A 83 27.04 -34.75 -3.73
CA PRO A 83 27.03 -36.20 -3.78
C PRO A 83 27.72 -36.78 -2.54
N TYR A 84 27.17 -37.86 -2.01
CA TYR A 84 27.80 -38.63 -0.96
C TYR A 84 28.00 -40.10 -1.34
N THR A 85 29.06 -40.70 -0.79
CA THR A 85 29.32 -42.13 -0.86
C THR A 85 29.83 -42.61 0.49
N LEU A 86 29.18 -43.61 1.05
CA LEU A 86 29.56 -44.15 2.35
C LEU A 86 30.72 -45.10 2.23
N VAL A 87 31.80 -44.85 2.96
CA VAL A 87 32.96 -45.73 3.11
C VAL A 87 32.92 -46.25 4.54
N GLY A 88 32.88 -47.59 4.68
CA GLY A 88 32.72 -48.19 6.01
C GLY A 88 31.44 -47.79 6.75
N GLY A 89 30.34 -47.47 6.03
CA GLY A 89 29.07 -47.06 6.61
C GLY A 89 29.03 -45.60 7.08
N LYS A 90 30.03 -44.78 6.78
CA LYS A 90 30.09 -43.36 7.20
C LYS A 90 30.51 -42.47 6.04
N ALA A 91 29.95 -41.25 6.00
CA ALA A 91 30.46 -40.12 5.21
C ALA A 91 30.55 -38.89 6.10
N ASN A 92 31.56 -38.05 5.85
CA ASN A 92 31.67 -36.74 6.50
C ASN A 92 31.79 -35.68 5.41
N ILE A 93 30.86 -34.70 5.41
CA ILE A 93 30.72 -33.74 4.33
C ILE A 93 30.79 -32.33 4.90
N GLN A 94 31.73 -31.54 4.40
CA GLN A 94 31.74 -30.08 4.65
C GLN A 94 31.14 -29.36 3.46
N VAL A 95 30.19 -28.47 3.73
CA VAL A 95 29.50 -27.71 2.71
C VAL A 95 29.51 -26.24 3.10
N SER A 96 29.99 -25.42 2.19
CA SER A 96 29.80 -23.99 2.26
C SER A 96 28.63 -23.57 1.34
N LEU A 97 27.70 -22.81 1.85
CA LEU A 97 26.64 -22.19 1.08
C LEU A 97 27.00 -20.73 0.80
N LEU A 98 26.83 -20.32 -0.44
CA LEU A 98 26.90 -18.90 -0.82
C LEU A 98 25.65 -18.18 -0.40
N LEU A 99 25.82 -17.00 0.21
CA LEU A 99 24.69 -16.10 0.45
C LEU A 99 24.02 -15.80 -0.88
N GLU A 100 22.71 -15.98 -0.94
CA GLU A 100 21.94 -15.65 -2.12
C GLU A 100 21.77 -14.11 -2.17
N THR A 101 22.74 -13.45 -2.78
CA THR A 101 22.75 -11.99 -2.96
C THR A 101 21.87 -11.55 -4.13
N GLU A 102 21.21 -12.47 -4.82
CA GLU A 102 20.32 -12.18 -5.94
C GLU A 102 18.85 -12.36 -5.54
N GLU A 103 18.14 -11.28 -5.61
CA GLU A 103 16.72 -11.11 -5.29
C GLU A 103 15.76 -11.78 -6.30
N LEU A 104 16.19 -12.82 -6.98
CA LEU A 104 15.42 -13.43 -8.07
C LEU A 104 14.87 -14.83 -7.72
N THR A 105 15.16 -15.35 -6.55
CA THR A 105 14.56 -16.61 -6.08
C THR A 105 13.53 -16.33 -5.00
N GLY A 106 12.30 -16.78 -5.22
CA GLY A 106 11.19 -16.58 -4.31
C GLY A 106 11.53 -17.05 -2.90
N VAL A 107 11.49 -16.12 -1.94
CA VAL A 107 11.62 -16.44 -0.52
C VAL A 107 10.43 -17.30 -0.12
N VAL A 108 10.67 -18.54 0.23
CA VAL A 108 9.68 -19.38 0.90
C VAL A 108 9.58 -18.89 2.34
N VAL A 109 8.60 -18.04 2.63
CA VAL A 109 8.26 -17.69 3.99
C VAL A 109 7.58 -18.90 4.60
N THR A 110 8.32 -19.69 5.36
CA THR A 110 7.76 -20.77 6.15
C THR A 110 6.88 -20.16 7.26
N GLY A 111 5.61 -20.52 7.29
CA GLY A 111 4.67 -20.12 8.34
C GLY A 111 3.44 -19.35 7.85
N ASN A 112 3.30 -19.04 6.55
CA ASN A 112 2.11 -18.41 6.00
C ASN A 112 1.71 -19.06 4.67
N ALA A 113 1.08 -20.21 4.72
CA ALA A 113 0.61 -20.91 3.50
C ALA A 113 -0.41 -20.09 2.68
N LEU A 114 -0.99 -19.04 3.26
CA LEU A 114 -1.86 -18.08 2.58
C LEU A 114 -1.09 -16.92 1.93
N LEU A 115 0.20 -16.73 2.24
CA LEU A 115 1.07 -15.80 1.55
C LEU A 115 1.41 -16.36 0.16
N ASN A 116 0.68 -15.89 -0.82
CA ASN A 116 0.89 -16.34 -2.19
C ASN A 116 2.05 -15.56 -2.83
N MET A 117 3.28 -15.88 -2.42
CA MET A 117 4.47 -15.36 -3.06
C MET A 117 4.70 -16.08 -4.39
N ALA A 118 4.86 -15.31 -5.48
CA ALA A 118 5.20 -15.87 -6.77
C ALA A 118 6.61 -16.47 -6.71
N LYS A 119 6.77 -17.67 -7.26
CA LYS A 119 8.07 -18.34 -7.39
C LYS A 119 8.65 -18.04 -8.76
N GLU A 120 9.87 -17.52 -8.79
CA GLU A 120 10.57 -17.26 -10.04
C GLU A 120 10.61 -18.50 -10.93
N ARG A 121 10.42 -18.32 -12.26
CA ARG A 121 10.41 -19.37 -13.28
C ARG A 121 9.41 -20.51 -13.06
N CYS A 122 8.53 -20.39 -12.06
CA CYS A 122 7.44 -21.32 -11.83
C CYS A 122 6.09 -20.61 -11.96
N THR A 123 5.94 -19.43 -11.38
CA THR A 123 4.70 -18.65 -11.46
C THR A 123 4.74 -17.76 -12.70
N PRO A 124 3.78 -17.87 -13.62
CA PRO A 124 3.78 -17.11 -14.88
C PRO A 124 3.27 -15.67 -14.66
N VAL A 125 4.02 -14.84 -13.93
CA VAL A 125 3.67 -13.45 -13.63
C VAL A 125 4.90 -12.56 -13.64
N ALA A 126 4.71 -11.29 -13.99
CA ALA A 126 5.74 -10.26 -13.81
C ALA A 126 5.86 -9.92 -12.32
N VAL A 127 6.99 -10.21 -11.71
CA VAL A 127 7.20 -10.07 -10.27
C VAL A 127 8.51 -9.34 -9.94
N SER A 128 8.47 -8.52 -8.87
CA SER A 128 9.67 -7.94 -8.26
C SER A 128 9.61 -8.16 -6.75
N THR A 129 10.71 -8.58 -6.15
CA THR A 129 10.80 -8.87 -4.71
C THR A 129 11.82 -7.94 -4.07
N ILE A 130 11.50 -7.36 -2.91
CA ILE A 130 12.37 -6.51 -2.10
C ILE A 130 12.55 -7.17 -0.74
N GLY A 131 13.78 -7.49 -0.39
CA GLY A 131 14.12 -8.14 0.87
C GLY A 131 14.13 -7.18 2.05
N GLY A 132 13.95 -7.72 3.27
CA GLY A 132 13.90 -6.92 4.49
C GLY A 132 15.18 -6.13 4.76
N ALA A 133 16.36 -6.64 4.39
CA ALA A 133 17.60 -5.90 4.53
C ALA A 133 17.64 -4.65 3.65
N GLU A 134 17.20 -4.73 2.40
CA GLU A 134 17.07 -3.58 1.51
C GLU A 134 16.04 -2.58 2.02
N ILE A 135 14.88 -3.05 2.48
CA ILE A 135 13.86 -2.18 3.09
C ILE A 135 14.46 -1.36 4.23
N VAL A 136 15.14 -2.01 5.16
CA VAL A 136 15.75 -1.36 6.33
C VAL A 136 16.84 -0.36 5.93
N ASN A 137 17.67 -0.68 4.96
CA ASN A 137 18.81 0.15 4.56
C ASN A 137 18.37 1.37 3.74
N LYS A 138 17.33 1.24 2.90
CA LYS A 138 16.87 2.29 1.98
C LYS A 138 15.68 3.09 2.46
N LEU A 139 14.97 2.64 3.51
CA LEU A 139 13.82 3.37 4.02
C LEU A 139 14.20 4.78 4.47
N GLY A 140 15.13 4.90 5.42
CA GLY A 140 15.56 6.19 5.96
C GLY A 140 14.39 7.10 6.29
N ASN A 141 14.33 8.27 5.63
CA ASN A 141 13.22 9.22 5.65
C ASN A 141 12.27 9.09 4.44
N ASN A 142 12.39 8.00 3.65
CA ASN A 142 11.43 7.65 2.60
C ASN A 142 10.20 6.96 3.20
N GLU A 143 9.11 6.99 2.46
CA GLU A 143 7.90 6.24 2.80
C GLU A 143 7.90 4.88 2.11
N PHE A 144 7.08 3.95 2.63
CA PHE A 144 7.03 2.57 2.13
C PHE A 144 6.76 2.46 0.61
N PRO A 145 5.83 3.22 -0.01
CA PRO A 145 5.62 3.19 -1.46
C PRO A 145 6.82 3.61 -2.28
N GLU A 146 7.67 4.49 -1.77
CA GLU A 146 8.83 4.99 -2.52
C GLU A 146 9.93 3.95 -2.70
N LEU A 147 9.96 2.92 -1.86
CA LEU A 147 10.87 1.78 -2.05
C LEU A 147 10.61 1.06 -3.38
N LEU A 148 9.39 1.19 -3.91
CA LEU A 148 8.95 0.54 -5.15
C LEU A 148 9.30 1.32 -6.42
N LYS A 149 9.84 2.53 -6.34
CA LYS A 149 10.16 3.36 -7.51
C LYS A 149 11.18 2.73 -8.49
N ARG A 150 11.91 1.69 -8.06
CA ARG A 150 12.82 0.91 -8.90
C ARG A 150 12.14 -0.28 -9.60
N THR A 151 10.84 -0.50 -9.36
CA THR A 151 10.05 -1.54 -10.01
C THR A 151 9.49 -1.01 -11.33
N PRO A 152 9.58 -1.75 -12.44
CA PRO A 152 9.02 -1.32 -13.72
C PRO A 152 7.54 -0.97 -13.63
N SER A 153 7.11 0.05 -14.37
CA SER A 153 5.72 0.56 -14.41
C SER A 153 5.12 0.95 -13.06
N VAL A 154 5.95 1.17 -12.05
CA VAL A 154 5.53 1.72 -10.76
C VAL A 154 5.87 3.20 -10.70
N TYR A 155 4.87 4.01 -10.38
CA TYR A 155 5.02 5.43 -10.11
C TYR A 155 4.58 5.74 -8.69
N ALA A 156 5.52 6.15 -7.85
CA ALA A 156 5.27 6.51 -6.46
C ALA A 156 5.61 7.98 -6.24
N THR A 157 4.69 8.72 -5.60
CA THR A 157 4.87 10.13 -5.25
C THR A 157 4.61 10.37 -3.78
N LYS A 158 5.17 11.46 -3.25
CA LYS A 158 4.85 11.94 -1.90
C LYS A 158 3.57 12.79 -1.85
N SER A 159 2.90 12.98 -2.99
CA SER A 159 1.72 13.84 -3.10
C SER A 159 1.95 15.22 -2.46
N GLY A 160 1.11 15.65 -1.52
CA GLY A 160 1.33 16.88 -0.75
C GLY A 160 2.54 16.86 0.16
N GLY A 161 3.08 15.70 0.50
CA GLY A 161 4.31 15.54 1.26
C GLY A 161 4.11 15.46 2.77
N GLY A 162 2.90 15.24 3.29
CA GLY A 162 2.67 14.85 4.67
C GLY A 162 3.18 13.43 4.93
N TYR A 163 3.46 13.11 6.19
CA TYR A 163 3.93 11.78 6.59
C TYR A 163 2.87 10.70 6.29
N GLY A 164 3.23 9.72 5.46
CA GLY A 164 2.33 8.65 5.03
C GLY A 164 1.33 9.05 3.94
N ASP A 165 1.44 10.24 3.35
CA ASP A 165 0.54 10.71 2.28
C ASP A 165 0.93 10.21 0.88
N SER A 166 1.99 9.39 0.77
CA SER A 166 2.45 8.86 -0.51
C SER A 166 1.37 8.08 -1.26
N LYS A 167 1.43 8.17 -2.58
CA LYS A 167 0.60 7.41 -3.52
C LYS A 167 1.45 6.45 -4.32
N ILE A 168 0.82 5.39 -4.81
CA ILE A 168 1.45 4.43 -5.72
C ILE A 168 0.49 4.09 -6.85
N ASN A 169 1.01 4.05 -8.06
CA ASN A 169 0.32 3.57 -9.24
C ASN A 169 1.16 2.46 -9.89
N ILE A 170 0.51 1.43 -10.41
CA ILE A 170 1.15 0.34 -11.14
C ILE A 170 0.48 0.22 -12.51
N ARG A 171 1.26 0.34 -13.60
CA ARG A 171 0.76 0.31 -14.99
C ARG A 171 -0.36 1.32 -15.26
N GLY A 172 -0.30 2.51 -14.60
CA GLY A 172 -1.35 3.53 -14.70
C GLY A 172 -2.56 3.32 -13.80
N PHE A 173 -2.70 2.16 -13.17
CA PHE A 173 -3.79 1.91 -12.24
C PHE A 173 -3.50 2.54 -10.88
N GLY A 174 -4.49 3.28 -10.36
CA GLY A 174 -4.40 3.94 -9.06
C GLY A 174 -4.46 2.96 -7.90
N ASN A 175 -4.13 3.48 -6.73
CA ASN A 175 -4.04 2.77 -5.47
C ASN A 175 -5.27 1.89 -5.13
N GLU A 176 -6.48 2.34 -5.47
CA GLU A 176 -7.75 1.60 -5.28
C GLU A 176 -7.90 0.37 -6.17
N ASN A 177 -7.05 0.25 -7.19
CA ASN A 177 -7.06 -0.83 -8.17
C ASN A 177 -5.89 -1.81 -8.00
N ILE A 178 -5.11 -1.64 -6.92
CA ILE A 178 -3.97 -2.48 -6.54
C ILE A 178 -4.34 -3.20 -5.24
N ALA A 179 -4.34 -4.52 -5.23
CA ALA A 179 -4.53 -5.27 -3.99
C ALA A 179 -3.25 -5.20 -3.15
N VAL A 180 -3.38 -4.79 -1.89
CA VAL A 180 -2.27 -4.82 -0.94
C VAL A 180 -2.63 -5.79 0.18
N MET A 181 -1.71 -6.70 0.48
CA MET A 181 -1.92 -7.74 1.48
C MET A 181 -0.79 -7.75 2.51
N ILE A 182 -1.14 -7.94 3.77
CA ILE A 182 -0.21 -8.20 4.87
C ILE A 182 -0.48 -9.60 5.39
N ASN A 183 0.47 -10.51 5.25
CA ASN A 183 0.35 -11.93 5.65
C ASN A 183 -0.93 -12.59 5.11
N GLY A 184 -1.33 -12.27 3.87
CA GLY A 184 -2.55 -12.77 3.24
C GLY A 184 -3.83 -11.99 3.56
N MET A 185 -3.85 -11.11 4.58
CA MET A 185 -4.96 -10.22 4.85
C MET A 185 -4.98 -9.05 3.86
N PRO A 186 -6.05 -8.84 3.09
CA PRO A 186 -6.21 -7.64 2.28
C PRO A 186 -6.41 -6.40 3.17
N ILE A 187 -5.73 -5.31 2.84
CA ILE A 187 -5.79 -4.08 3.65
C ILE A 187 -6.46 -2.91 2.94
N ASN A 188 -6.89 -3.09 1.70
CA ASN A 188 -7.67 -2.11 0.96
C ASN A 188 -8.98 -1.84 1.68
N ASP A 189 -9.35 -0.57 1.78
CA ASP A 189 -10.62 -0.15 2.39
C ASP A 189 -11.82 -0.79 1.68
N MET A 190 -12.80 -1.24 2.45
CA MET A 190 -13.94 -2.00 1.94
C MET A 190 -14.99 -1.13 1.22
N GLU A 191 -14.96 0.19 1.40
CA GLU A 191 -15.91 1.11 0.78
C GLU A 191 -15.39 1.70 -0.53
N ASN A 192 -14.06 2.01 -0.61
CA ASN A 192 -13.48 2.74 -1.74
C ASN A 192 -12.23 2.08 -2.34
N GLY A 193 -11.81 0.92 -1.85
CA GLY A 193 -10.66 0.16 -2.36
C GLY A 193 -9.28 0.77 -2.07
N LYS A 194 -9.19 1.95 -1.47
CA LYS A 194 -7.91 2.66 -1.26
C LYS A 194 -7.09 2.09 -0.12
N VAL A 195 -5.78 2.18 -0.26
CA VAL A 195 -4.83 1.98 0.84
C VAL A 195 -4.34 3.34 1.30
N TYR A 196 -4.61 3.68 2.56
CA TYR A 196 -4.11 4.90 3.20
C TYR A 196 -2.82 4.55 3.93
N TRP A 197 -1.67 4.86 3.33
CA TRP A 197 -0.36 4.48 3.87
C TRP A 197 -0.06 5.07 5.25
N THR A 198 -0.70 6.21 5.59
CA THR A 198 -0.68 6.78 6.94
C THR A 198 -1.11 5.80 8.02
N ASN A 199 -2.05 4.90 7.71
CA ASN A 199 -2.54 3.88 8.64
C ASN A 199 -1.53 2.75 8.86
N TRP A 200 -0.51 2.67 7.98
CA TRP A 200 0.50 1.62 7.91
C TRP A 200 1.92 2.17 8.03
N ALA A 201 2.08 3.36 8.63
CA ALA A 201 3.34 4.08 8.71
C ALA A 201 4.50 3.28 9.32
N GLY A 202 4.21 2.31 10.19
CA GLY A 202 5.21 1.41 10.79
C GLY A 202 5.43 0.10 10.04
N ILE A 203 4.71 -0.16 8.93
CA ILE A 203 4.74 -1.49 8.27
C ILE A 203 6.14 -1.89 7.79
N ALA A 204 6.94 -0.93 7.31
CA ALA A 204 8.30 -1.19 6.84
C ALA A 204 9.22 -1.75 7.93
N ASP A 205 9.00 -1.39 9.20
CA ASP A 205 9.82 -1.84 10.34
C ASP A 205 9.62 -3.33 10.63
N VAL A 206 8.42 -3.81 10.36
CA VAL A 206 8.01 -5.20 10.61
C VAL A 206 8.04 -6.08 9.36
N THR A 207 8.28 -5.49 8.17
CA THR A 207 8.33 -6.24 6.91
C THR A 207 9.61 -7.06 6.82
N SER A 208 9.47 -8.35 6.55
CA SER A 208 10.57 -9.26 6.22
C SER A 208 10.82 -9.34 4.70
N THR A 209 9.75 -9.26 3.92
CA THR A 209 9.81 -9.31 2.45
C THR A 209 8.60 -8.62 1.88
N MET A 210 8.78 -7.92 0.77
CA MET A 210 7.72 -7.34 -0.03
C MET A 210 7.84 -7.83 -1.47
N GLN A 211 6.74 -8.28 -2.04
CA GLN A 211 6.68 -8.72 -3.43
C GLN A 211 5.61 -7.95 -4.19
N VAL A 212 5.97 -7.39 -5.33
CA VAL A 212 5.06 -6.71 -6.25
C VAL A 212 4.83 -7.60 -7.46
N GLN A 213 3.62 -8.09 -7.61
CA GLN A 213 3.15 -8.80 -8.80
C GLN A 213 2.39 -7.81 -9.66
N ARG A 214 2.91 -7.50 -10.83
CA ARG A 214 2.29 -6.53 -11.75
C ARG A 214 1.22 -7.20 -12.59
N GLY A 215 0.14 -6.47 -12.90
CA GLY A 215 -0.96 -6.94 -13.75
C GLY A 215 -1.83 -8.00 -13.08
N LEU A 216 -2.22 -9.00 -13.85
CA LEU A 216 -3.25 -9.97 -13.46
C LEU A 216 -2.91 -10.86 -12.25
N GLY A 217 -1.69 -10.83 -11.77
CA GLY A 217 -1.20 -11.50 -10.56
C GLY A 217 -1.73 -12.93 -10.31
N ALA A 218 -0.92 -13.79 -9.74
CA ALA A 218 -1.33 -15.15 -9.35
C ALA A 218 -2.00 -15.22 -7.95
N SER A 219 -2.63 -14.12 -7.50
CA SER A 219 -3.28 -14.12 -6.19
C SER A 219 -4.41 -15.14 -6.12
N LYS A 220 -4.33 -16.07 -5.20
CA LYS A 220 -5.36 -17.10 -4.92
C LYS A 220 -6.63 -16.53 -4.28
N LEU A 221 -6.81 -15.22 -4.21
CA LEU A 221 -7.92 -14.57 -3.52
C LEU A 221 -9.06 -14.19 -4.46
N ALA A 222 -10.25 -14.04 -3.89
CA ALA A 222 -11.44 -13.59 -4.62
C ALA A 222 -11.41 -12.09 -4.98
N ILE A 223 -10.29 -11.37 -4.75
CA ILE A 223 -10.18 -9.93 -5.00
C ILE A 223 -9.84 -9.67 -6.45
N ALA A 224 -10.59 -8.79 -7.10
CA ALA A 224 -10.26 -8.28 -8.42
C ALA A 224 -9.18 -7.19 -8.32
N SER A 225 -7.91 -7.57 -8.50
CA SER A 225 -6.79 -6.65 -8.63
C SER A 225 -6.47 -6.43 -10.10
N VAL A 226 -6.59 -5.20 -10.57
CA VAL A 226 -6.40 -4.84 -11.99
C VAL A 226 -4.94 -4.46 -12.24
N GLY A 227 -4.39 -3.57 -11.42
CA GLY A 227 -3.02 -3.06 -11.57
C GLY A 227 -1.95 -4.02 -11.09
N GLY A 228 -2.28 -4.89 -10.15
CA GLY A 228 -1.34 -5.84 -9.55
C GLY A 228 -1.57 -6.06 -8.06
N THR A 229 -0.69 -6.83 -7.45
CA THR A 229 -0.77 -7.18 -6.04
C THR A 229 0.55 -6.88 -5.34
N ILE A 230 0.48 -6.21 -4.20
CA ILE A 230 1.61 -6.00 -3.28
C ILE A 230 1.42 -6.95 -2.10
N ASN A 231 2.29 -7.93 -1.99
CA ASN A 231 2.31 -8.89 -0.88
C ASN A 231 3.38 -8.48 0.12
N ILE A 232 3.00 -8.24 1.36
CA ILE A 232 3.89 -7.88 2.45
C ILE A 232 3.91 -9.03 3.45
N ALA A 233 5.06 -9.66 3.59
CA ALA A 233 5.32 -10.61 4.65
C ALA A 233 5.92 -9.88 5.85
N THR A 234 5.33 -10.03 7.03
CA THR A 234 5.90 -9.47 8.25
C THR A 234 6.87 -10.45 8.91
N ARG A 235 7.57 -9.98 9.93
CA ARG A 235 8.39 -10.83 10.79
C ARG A 235 7.54 -11.97 11.36
N ALA A 236 8.07 -13.18 11.27
CA ALA A 236 7.43 -14.32 11.90
C ALA A 236 7.82 -14.41 13.40
N ALA A 237 7.01 -15.08 14.19
CA ALA A 237 7.31 -15.28 15.61
C ALA A 237 8.51 -16.21 15.83
N ASP A 238 8.77 -17.10 14.88
CA ASP A 238 9.82 -18.13 14.93
C ASP A 238 11.16 -17.72 14.27
N MET A 239 11.36 -16.41 14.08
CA MET A 239 12.66 -15.89 13.66
C MET A 239 13.78 -16.35 14.64
N PRO A 240 15.01 -16.53 14.16
CA PRO A 240 16.15 -16.84 15.03
C PRO A 240 16.25 -15.88 16.21
N GLU A 241 16.77 -16.40 17.36
CA GLU A 241 17.01 -15.58 18.54
C GLU A 241 17.97 -14.43 18.19
N GLY A 242 17.64 -13.23 18.66
CA GLY A 242 18.46 -12.04 18.47
C GLY A 242 17.66 -10.77 18.51
N GLY A 243 18.37 -9.65 18.54
CA GLY A 243 17.75 -8.34 18.63
C GLY A 243 18.39 -7.29 17.75
N ARG A 244 17.69 -6.17 17.63
CA ARG A 244 18.14 -5.00 16.88
C ARG A 244 17.73 -3.72 17.60
N ILE A 245 18.69 -2.81 17.78
CA ILE A 245 18.41 -1.43 18.19
C ILE A 245 18.94 -0.53 17.09
N SER A 246 18.17 0.46 16.68
CA SER A 246 18.62 1.44 15.67
C SER A 246 18.14 2.84 15.97
N ALA A 247 18.96 3.83 15.58
CA ALA A 247 18.62 5.24 15.59
C ALA A 247 18.94 5.84 14.22
N THR A 248 18.04 6.68 13.71
CA THR A 248 18.21 7.40 12.45
C THR A 248 17.89 8.86 12.67
N TYR A 249 18.67 9.74 12.05
CA TYR A 249 18.46 11.18 12.06
C TYR A 249 18.55 11.71 10.61
N GLY A 250 17.80 12.76 10.29
CA GLY A 250 17.77 13.34 8.97
C GLY A 250 17.45 14.83 8.96
N ASN A 251 17.36 15.39 7.77
CA ASN A 251 16.96 16.80 7.59
C ASN A 251 15.54 17.05 8.12
N ASP A 252 15.21 18.32 8.34
CA ASP A 252 13.92 18.80 8.86
C ASP A 252 13.57 18.22 10.27
N GLY A 253 14.59 17.90 11.05
CA GLY A 253 14.42 17.34 12.39
C GLY A 253 13.88 15.90 12.40
N PHE A 254 13.95 15.18 11.29
CA PHE A 254 13.58 13.77 11.22
C PHE A 254 14.41 12.93 12.19
N TYR A 255 13.74 12.13 12.98
CA TYR A 255 14.39 11.13 13.83
C TYR A 255 13.57 9.84 13.88
N LYS A 256 14.26 8.72 14.06
CA LYS A 256 13.62 7.42 14.29
C LYS A 256 14.44 6.61 15.27
N GLY A 257 13.78 6.05 16.28
CA GLY A 257 14.32 5.06 17.19
C GLY A 257 13.57 3.76 17.06
N LEU A 258 14.26 2.61 17.07
CA LEU A 258 13.65 1.29 16.96
C LEU A 258 14.38 0.29 17.86
N ALA A 259 13.61 -0.57 18.52
CA ALA A 259 14.08 -1.74 19.24
C ALA A 259 13.25 -2.96 18.86
N ALA A 260 13.91 -4.08 18.56
CA ALA A 260 13.25 -5.35 18.24
C ALA A 260 14.02 -6.51 18.86
N TYR A 261 13.27 -7.55 19.28
CA TYR A 261 13.84 -8.77 19.83
C TYR A 261 13.01 -10.00 19.42
N ASN A 262 13.68 -11.10 19.14
CA ASN A 262 13.09 -12.41 18.86
C ASN A 262 13.66 -13.43 19.84
N THR A 263 12.80 -14.27 20.40
CA THR A 263 13.21 -15.30 21.37
C THR A 263 13.80 -16.55 20.71
N GLY A 264 13.65 -16.70 19.38
CA GLY A 264 13.80 -17.99 18.74
C GLY A 264 12.72 -18.99 19.18
N LYS A 265 12.66 -20.13 18.51
CA LYS A 265 11.74 -21.23 18.83
C LYS A 265 12.35 -22.13 19.92
N ASN A 266 11.71 -22.26 21.04
CA ASN A 266 12.18 -23.10 22.12
C ASN A 266 11.79 -24.58 21.90
N LYS A 267 12.33 -25.48 22.75
CA LYS A 267 12.09 -26.95 22.67
C LYS A 267 10.61 -27.35 22.80
N LYS A 268 9.75 -26.49 23.38
CA LYS A 268 8.31 -26.73 23.53
C LYS A 268 7.50 -26.15 22.36
N GLY A 269 8.15 -25.61 21.32
CA GLY A 269 7.52 -25.07 20.15
C GLY A 269 7.05 -23.62 20.27
N TRP A 270 7.36 -22.93 21.37
CA TRP A 270 7.00 -21.51 21.56
C TRP A 270 8.08 -20.57 21.03
N SER A 271 7.63 -19.47 20.42
CA SER A 271 8.46 -18.37 19.95
C SER A 271 7.74 -17.05 20.11
N ALA A 272 8.47 -15.96 20.24
CA ALA A 272 7.90 -14.62 20.30
C ALA A 272 8.79 -13.60 19.57
N SER A 273 8.16 -12.59 19.00
CA SER A 273 8.84 -11.44 18.38
C SER A 273 8.19 -10.15 18.87
N VAL A 274 8.97 -9.17 19.26
CA VAL A 274 8.51 -7.84 19.66
C VAL A 274 9.29 -6.77 18.91
N LEU A 275 8.59 -5.69 18.51
CA LEU A 275 9.21 -4.50 17.94
C LEU A 275 8.46 -3.27 18.41
N LEU A 276 9.23 -2.25 18.79
CA LEU A 276 8.75 -0.91 19.10
C LEU A 276 9.57 0.10 18.32
N SER A 277 8.91 1.10 17.74
CA SER A 277 9.63 2.23 17.14
C SER A 277 8.87 3.54 17.33
N ARG A 278 9.62 4.64 17.33
CA ARG A 278 9.11 6.02 17.29
C ARG A 278 9.79 6.78 16.19
N THR A 279 8.99 7.48 15.38
CA THR A 279 9.44 8.33 14.29
C THR A 279 8.81 9.70 14.44
N GLY A 280 9.58 10.76 14.31
CA GLY A 280 9.06 12.12 14.41
C GLY A 280 9.92 13.13 13.67
N GLY A 281 9.46 14.39 13.65
CA GLY A 281 10.10 15.50 12.96
C GLY A 281 9.14 16.23 12.04
N ALA A 282 9.66 16.72 10.92
CA ALA A 282 8.87 17.26 9.82
C ALA A 282 9.32 16.63 8.49
N THR A 283 8.47 16.68 7.48
CA THR A 283 8.85 16.34 6.11
C THR A 283 9.43 17.56 5.41
N TYR A 284 9.69 17.47 4.12
CA TYR A 284 10.30 18.58 3.34
C TYR A 284 9.40 19.82 3.24
N ALA A 285 8.08 19.67 3.19
CA ALA A 285 7.16 20.81 3.12
C ALA A 285 7.02 21.51 4.47
N ASP A 286 6.83 22.84 4.45
CA ASP A 286 6.74 23.65 5.67
C ASP A 286 5.53 23.24 6.52
N ASN A 287 5.70 23.22 7.83
CA ASN A 287 4.69 22.86 8.84
C ASN A 287 4.05 21.47 8.63
N THR A 288 4.80 20.50 8.16
CA THR A 288 4.37 19.10 8.05
C THR A 288 4.96 18.24 9.17
N GLN A 289 4.90 18.77 10.40
CA GLN A 289 5.33 18.03 11.59
C GLN A 289 4.50 16.76 11.75
N PHE A 290 5.14 15.72 12.28
CA PHE A 290 4.51 14.45 12.55
C PHE A 290 5.13 13.74 13.75
N LEU A 291 4.35 12.82 14.30
CA LEU A 291 4.81 11.84 15.27
C LEU A 291 4.06 10.54 15.02
N GLY A 292 4.79 9.46 14.84
CA GLY A 292 4.27 8.11 14.71
C GLY A 292 4.99 7.14 15.63
N ASP A 293 4.22 6.35 16.35
CA ASP A 293 4.73 5.23 17.12
C ASP A 293 4.33 3.94 16.41
N ASN A 294 5.13 2.90 16.51
CA ASN A 294 4.79 1.60 15.97
C ASN A 294 5.08 0.53 17.01
N TYR A 295 4.14 -0.41 17.13
CA TYR A 295 4.31 -1.59 17.95
C TYR A 295 3.95 -2.83 17.15
N PHE A 296 4.69 -3.90 17.39
CA PHE A 296 4.44 -5.22 16.86
C PHE A 296 4.74 -6.25 17.94
N PHE A 297 3.83 -7.20 18.07
CA PHE A 297 4.02 -8.37 18.92
C PHE A 297 3.52 -9.59 18.16
N ALA A 298 4.30 -10.65 18.09
CA ALA A 298 3.88 -11.95 17.56
C ALA A 298 4.24 -13.06 18.55
N LEU A 299 3.31 -14.02 18.70
CA LEU A 299 3.47 -15.21 19.52
C LEU A 299 3.21 -16.42 18.64
N GLY A 300 4.20 -17.30 18.49
CA GLY A 300 4.12 -18.53 17.73
C GLY A 300 4.07 -19.75 18.62
N TYR A 301 3.31 -20.76 18.21
CA TYR A 301 3.23 -22.04 18.85
C TYR A 301 3.15 -23.17 17.82
N SER A 302 4.17 -23.99 17.75
CA SER A 302 4.23 -25.17 16.87
C SER A 302 4.44 -26.41 17.76
N PRO A 303 3.36 -27.02 18.28
CA PRO A 303 3.45 -28.15 19.20
C PRO A 303 4.04 -29.40 18.55
N ASN A 304 3.94 -29.51 17.23
CA ASN A 304 4.42 -30.61 16.40
C ASN A 304 4.55 -30.12 14.93
N ASP A 305 4.96 -31.01 14.05
CA ASP A 305 5.15 -30.68 12.62
C ASP A 305 3.84 -30.53 11.84
N LYS A 306 2.70 -30.87 12.43
CA LYS A 306 1.39 -30.74 11.80
C LYS A 306 0.72 -29.39 12.04
N HIS A 307 0.99 -28.73 13.16
CA HIS A 307 0.30 -27.51 13.55
C HIS A 307 1.27 -26.38 13.81
N ALA A 308 1.03 -25.25 13.17
CA ALA A 308 1.66 -23.99 13.47
C ALA A 308 0.60 -22.92 13.69
N LEU A 309 0.62 -22.29 14.85
CA LEU A 309 -0.25 -21.17 15.21
C LEU A 309 0.62 -19.92 15.40
N GLN A 310 0.15 -18.81 14.90
CA GLN A 310 0.77 -17.51 15.16
C GLN A 310 -0.31 -16.47 15.44
N PHE A 311 -0.27 -15.91 16.63
CA PHE A 311 -1.01 -14.68 16.92
C PHE A 311 -0.09 -13.48 16.70
N MET A 312 -0.59 -12.42 16.09
CA MET A 312 0.13 -11.15 16.02
C MET A 312 -0.81 -9.97 16.26
N ILE A 313 -0.25 -8.91 16.82
CA ILE A 313 -0.86 -7.58 16.89
C ILE A 313 0.14 -6.53 16.45
N THR A 314 -0.28 -5.62 15.60
CA THR A 314 0.51 -4.47 15.17
C THR A 314 -0.37 -3.24 15.04
N GLY A 315 0.22 -2.06 15.22
CA GLY A 315 -0.45 -0.80 15.02
C GLY A 315 0.53 0.36 15.02
N ALA A 316 0.13 1.44 14.36
CA ALA A 316 0.94 2.64 14.20
C ALA A 316 0.11 3.89 14.53
N PRO A 317 -0.14 4.18 15.84
CA PRO A 317 -0.77 5.45 16.22
C PRO A 317 0.10 6.62 15.77
N GLN A 318 -0.50 7.53 15.00
CA GLN A 318 0.22 8.67 14.43
C GLN A 318 -0.65 9.92 14.32
N TRP A 319 -0.02 11.07 14.28
CA TRP A 319 -0.58 12.32 13.79
C TRP A 319 0.44 13.03 12.91
N HIS A 320 -0.04 13.76 11.91
CA HIS A 320 0.79 14.62 11.08
C HIS A 320 -0.01 15.79 10.51
N ASN A 321 0.66 16.90 10.28
CA ASN A 321 0.13 18.01 9.52
C ASN A 321 0.37 17.77 8.02
N GLN A 322 -0.54 18.26 7.19
CA GLN A 322 -0.53 18.00 5.75
C GLN A 322 -0.39 19.30 4.95
N ARG A 323 0.18 19.20 3.77
CA ARG A 323 -0.03 20.09 2.63
C ARG A 323 -1.05 19.38 1.74
N TYR A 324 -2.34 19.66 1.96
CA TYR A 324 -3.40 18.82 1.42
C TYR A 324 -3.77 19.15 -0.01
N TYR A 325 -3.89 20.46 -0.35
CA TYR A 325 -4.27 20.89 -1.68
C TYR A 325 -3.06 21.21 -2.54
N ALA A 326 -3.11 20.77 -3.81
CA ALA A 326 -2.27 21.32 -4.84
C ALA A 326 -2.63 22.80 -5.05
N ILE A 327 -1.63 23.65 -5.14
CA ILE A 327 -1.78 25.09 -5.38
C ILE A 327 -1.19 25.46 -6.72
N SER A 328 -1.51 26.67 -7.22
CA SER A 328 -1.03 27.12 -8.51
C SER A 328 0.49 27.27 -8.54
N ILE A 329 1.11 27.00 -9.70
CA ILE A 329 2.54 27.27 -9.92
C ILE A 329 2.81 28.75 -9.65
N ARG A 330 1.85 29.65 -9.99
CA ARG A 330 1.93 31.09 -9.71
C ARG A 330 2.15 31.37 -8.23
N ASP A 331 1.45 30.66 -7.33
CA ASP A 331 1.60 30.87 -5.89
C ASP A 331 2.94 30.35 -5.38
N TYR A 332 3.44 29.22 -5.90
CA TYR A 332 4.79 28.74 -5.58
C TYR A 332 5.86 29.73 -6.04
N LEU A 333 5.71 30.36 -7.21
CA LEU A 333 6.62 31.40 -7.73
C LEU A 333 6.52 32.70 -6.91
N ARG A 334 5.29 33.09 -6.51
CA ARG A 334 5.04 34.31 -5.71
C ARG A 334 5.79 34.26 -4.36
N TYR A 335 5.85 33.12 -3.74
CA TYR A 335 6.54 32.91 -2.45
C TYR A 335 7.92 32.27 -2.64
N GLY A 336 8.40 32.20 -3.87
CA GLY A 336 9.72 31.73 -4.26
C GLY A 336 10.73 32.87 -4.34
N LYS A 337 11.93 32.55 -4.78
CA LYS A 337 13.03 33.50 -4.98
C LYS A 337 13.67 33.29 -6.35
N ASP A 338 14.16 34.36 -6.93
CA ASP A 338 14.97 34.34 -8.17
C ASP A 338 14.25 33.61 -9.34
N GLY A 339 12.90 33.71 -9.41
CA GLY A 339 12.09 33.06 -10.45
C GLY A 339 11.89 31.56 -10.23
N GLU A 340 12.41 30.97 -9.15
CA GLU A 340 12.22 29.58 -8.79
C GLU A 340 11.09 29.40 -7.78
N PRO A 341 10.29 28.31 -7.86
CA PRO A 341 9.18 28.07 -6.97
C PRO A 341 9.65 27.69 -5.57
N ASN A 342 8.98 28.20 -4.54
CA ASN A 342 9.15 27.72 -3.18
C ASN A 342 8.52 26.34 -3.03
N ARG A 343 9.26 25.26 -3.32
CA ARG A 343 8.81 23.88 -3.23
C ARG A 343 8.38 23.46 -1.81
N ARG A 344 8.83 24.18 -0.79
CA ARG A 344 8.48 23.93 0.62
C ARG A 344 7.16 24.58 1.03
N TYR A 345 6.69 25.58 0.27
CA TYR A 345 5.51 26.34 0.62
C TYR A 345 4.29 25.46 0.85
N ASN A 346 3.66 25.66 2.02
CA ASN A 346 2.42 25.02 2.43
C ASN A 346 1.38 26.09 2.76
N ALA A 347 0.23 26.03 2.10
CA ALA A 347 -0.82 27.03 2.21
C ALA A 347 -1.81 26.77 3.36
N ASP A 348 -1.68 25.66 4.12
CA ASP A 348 -2.70 25.17 5.04
C ASP A 348 -2.45 25.53 6.52
N TRP A 349 -1.50 26.44 6.80
CA TRP A 349 -1.10 26.76 8.16
C TRP A 349 -0.82 28.25 8.39
N GLY A 350 -0.74 28.63 9.65
CA GLY A 350 -0.29 29.93 10.12
C GLY A 350 0.08 29.91 11.60
N TYR A 351 0.29 31.07 12.20
CA TYR A 351 0.57 31.17 13.63
C TYR A 351 -0.69 31.57 14.40
N LYS A 352 -1.02 30.79 15.44
CA LYS A 352 -2.09 31.08 16.40
C LYS A 352 -1.45 31.30 17.76
N ASN A 353 -1.53 32.51 18.31
CA ASN A 353 -0.87 32.90 19.57
C ASN A 353 0.63 32.58 19.59
N GLY A 354 1.33 32.76 18.49
CA GLY A 354 2.76 32.50 18.36
C GLY A 354 3.15 31.04 18.13
N GLU A 355 2.22 30.10 18.19
CA GLU A 355 2.43 28.67 17.90
C GLU A 355 1.95 28.31 16.50
N SER A 356 2.64 27.37 15.86
CA SER A 356 2.21 26.89 14.55
C SER A 356 0.88 26.13 14.64
N PHE A 357 -0.05 26.49 13.77
CA PHE A 357 -1.38 25.90 13.68
C PHE A 357 -1.70 25.49 12.24
N SER A 358 -2.04 24.22 12.04
CA SER A 358 -2.47 23.69 10.73
C SER A 358 -3.97 23.41 10.73
N PHE A 359 -4.64 23.83 9.65
CA PHE A 359 -6.02 23.41 9.39
C PHE A 359 -6.09 21.96 8.89
N ARG A 360 -4.97 21.41 8.41
CA ARG A 360 -4.88 20.08 7.84
C ARG A 360 -4.01 19.19 8.69
N ARG A 361 -4.64 18.43 9.57
CA ARG A 361 -4.00 17.42 10.41
C ARG A 361 -4.72 16.09 10.22
N ASN A 362 -3.96 15.04 9.98
CA ASN A 362 -4.44 13.68 10.04
C ASN A 362 -4.03 13.07 11.39
N THR A 363 -4.95 12.33 12.00
CA THR A 363 -4.72 11.62 13.25
C THR A 363 -5.37 10.25 13.11
N TYR A 364 -4.58 9.18 13.25
CA TYR A 364 -5.11 7.84 13.03
C TYR A 364 -4.38 6.78 13.86
N HIS A 365 -5.13 5.76 14.27
CA HIS A 365 -4.61 4.51 14.80
C HIS A 365 -5.44 3.35 14.22
N LYS A 366 -4.79 2.48 13.47
CA LYS A 366 -5.40 1.27 12.86
C LYS A 366 -4.67 0.02 13.36
N PRO A 367 -4.99 -0.49 14.56
CA PRO A 367 -4.45 -1.75 15.02
C PRO A 367 -5.02 -2.91 14.20
N VAL A 368 -4.19 -3.93 13.98
CA VAL A 368 -4.58 -5.21 13.37
C VAL A 368 -4.14 -6.33 14.26
N MET A 369 -5.06 -7.22 14.55
CA MET A 369 -4.84 -8.48 15.25
C MET A 369 -5.10 -9.60 14.27
N MET A 370 -4.19 -10.56 14.19
CA MET A 370 -4.30 -11.72 13.30
C MET A 370 -4.00 -12.99 14.06
N LEU A 371 -4.76 -14.04 13.77
CA LEU A 371 -4.49 -15.40 14.18
C LEU A 371 -4.34 -16.25 12.93
N ASN A 372 -3.13 -16.74 12.69
CA ASN A 372 -2.82 -17.65 11.62
C ASN A 372 -2.75 -19.08 12.19
N TRP A 373 -3.35 -20.02 11.48
CA TRP A 373 -3.27 -21.43 11.79
C TRP A 373 -3.00 -22.21 10.51
N ASP A 374 -1.86 -22.86 10.46
CA ASP A 374 -1.47 -23.79 9.40
C ASP A 374 -1.55 -25.20 9.94
N TRP A 375 -2.26 -26.06 9.22
CA TRP A 375 -2.46 -27.46 9.57
C TRP A 375 -2.05 -28.35 8.41
N ASN A 376 -0.95 -29.07 8.56
CA ASN A 376 -0.52 -30.13 7.66
C ASN A 376 -1.29 -31.41 8.01
N LEU A 377 -2.42 -31.66 7.29
CA LEU A 377 -3.26 -32.84 7.52
C LEU A 377 -2.49 -34.12 7.14
N SER A 378 -1.73 -34.07 6.04
CA SER A 378 -0.87 -35.14 5.54
C SER A 378 0.32 -34.55 4.75
N GLU A 379 1.19 -35.38 4.18
CA GLU A 379 2.26 -34.93 3.27
C GLU A 379 1.72 -34.31 1.96
N SER A 380 0.47 -34.62 1.60
CA SER A 380 -0.19 -34.13 0.38
C SER A 380 -1.30 -33.12 0.61
N SER A 381 -1.70 -32.87 1.87
CA SER A 381 -2.86 -32.04 2.20
C SER A 381 -2.53 -31.03 3.27
N SER A 382 -2.88 -29.76 3.07
CA SER A 382 -2.75 -28.71 4.07
C SER A 382 -4.01 -27.84 4.14
N PHE A 383 -4.24 -27.29 5.32
CA PHE A 383 -5.32 -26.34 5.58
C PHE A 383 -4.75 -25.14 6.30
N SER A 384 -4.99 -23.96 5.78
CA SER A 384 -4.49 -22.71 6.35
C SER A 384 -5.63 -21.75 6.60
N THR A 385 -5.58 -21.03 7.71
CA THR A 385 -6.60 -20.07 8.11
C THR A 385 -5.94 -18.82 8.66
N VAL A 386 -6.44 -17.66 8.25
CA VAL A 386 -6.17 -16.38 8.88
C VAL A 386 -7.49 -15.79 9.36
N ALA A 387 -7.59 -15.51 10.65
CA ALA A 387 -8.67 -14.71 11.20
C ALA A 387 -8.11 -13.37 11.68
N TYR A 388 -8.83 -12.28 11.45
CA TYR A 388 -8.33 -10.96 11.81
C TYR A 388 -9.42 -10.00 12.28
N ALA A 389 -9.00 -9.02 13.10
CA ALA A 389 -9.81 -7.91 13.57
C ALA A 389 -9.02 -6.61 13.55
N SER A 390 -9.70 -5.49 13.27
CA SER A 390 -9.13 -4.14 13.28
C SER A 390 -10.15 -3.14 13.79
N PHE A 391 -9.72 -2.22 14.67
CA PHE A 391 -10.52 -1.13 15.23
C PHE A 391 -9.89 0.21 14.88
N GLY A 392 -10.02 0.64 13.62
CA GLY A 392 -9.46 1.89 13.14
C GLY A 392 -10.19 3.10 13.73
N ARG A 393 -9.45 4.04 14.33
CA ARG A 393 -9.98 5.29 14.88
C ARG A 393 -9.12 6.45 14.41
N GLY A 394 -9.78 7.42 13.77
CA GLY A 394 -9.06 8.60 13.30
C GLY A 394 -9.87 9.52 12.41
N TYR A 395 -9.23 10.61 12.01
CA TYR A 395 -9.84 11.68 11.25
C TYR A 395 -8.80 12.50 10.47
N GLY A 396 -9.29 13.26 9.48
CA GLY A 396 -8.58 14.38 8.86
C GLY A 396 -9.24 15.71 9.22
N SER A 397 -8.48 16.73 9.61
CA SER A 397 -9.04 18.05 9.92
C SER A 397 -9.17 18.93 8.67
N ASN A 398 -10.08 19.91 8.73
CA ASN A 398 -10.41 20.79 7.63
C ASN A 398 -10.96 22.14 8.11
N TYR A 399 -11.02 23.09 7.20
CA TYR A 399 -11.73 24.35 7.39
C TYR A 399 -13.23 24.14 7.55
N MET A 400 -13.87 24.97 8.36
CA MET A 400 -15.32 25.08 8.43
C MET A 400 -15.73 26.57 8.45
N GLY A 401 -16.82 26.88 7.75
CA GLY A 401 -17.39 28.21 7.69
C GLY A 401 -16.64 29.16 6.76
N ASN A 402 -17.16 30.36 6.66
CA ASN A 402 -16.64 31.44 5.81
C ASN A 402 -17.14 32.80 6.31
N ALA A 403 -16.58 33.86 5.80
CA ALA A 403 -17.15 35.20 5.83
C ALA A 403 -17.80 35.53 4.48
N ILE A 404 -18.59 36.61 4.42
CA ILE A 404 -19.15 37.16 3.19
C ILE A 404 -18.60 38.56 3.02
N ASP A 405 -18.05 38.88 1.85
CA ASP A 405 -17.58 40.22 1.54
C ASP A 405 -18.71 41.18 1.15
N SER A 406 -18.39 42.46 0.92
CA SER A 406 -19.32 43.47 0.50
C SER A 406 -20.02 43.18 -0.82
N ASN A 407 -19.41 42.34 -1.67
CA ASN A 407 -19.95 41.93 -2.96
C ASN A 407 -20.77 40.64 -2.91
N GLY A 408 -20.93 40.05 -1.71
CA GLY A 408 -21.64 38.79 -1.52
C GLY A 408 -20.76 37.51 -1.76
N ASN A 409 -19.46 37.66 -2.02
CA ASN A 409 -18.60 36.52 -2.24
C ASN A 409 -18.18 35.86 -0.93
N ARG A 410 -17.96 34.57 -0.98
CA ARG A 410 -17.44 33.80 0.16
C ARG A 410 -15.94 34.03 0.34
N VAL A 411 -15.54 34.39 1.56
CA VAL A 411 -14.15 34.50 1.98
C VAL A 411 -13.87 33.39 2.98
N TYR A 412 -13.00 32.47 2.60
CA TYR A 412 -12.57 31.38 3.46
C TYR A 412 -11.34 31.79 4.27
N ALA A 413 -11.04 31.10 5.37
CA ALA A 413 -9.85 31.34 6.15
C ALA A 413 -8.56 31.25 5.31
N SER A 414 -8.55 30.37 4.30
CA SER A 414 -7.46 30.24 3.34
C SER A 414 -7.26 31.47 2.41
N HIS A 415 -8.18 32.41 2.36
CA HIS A 415 -8.03 33.68 1.63
C HIS A 415 -7.43 34.80 2.50
N LEU A 416 -7.45 34.62 3.82
CA LEU A 416 -6.87 35.59 4.77
C LEU A 416 -5.38 35.27 4.96
N ARG A 417 -4.53 35.94 4.16
CA ARG A 417 -3.08 35.66 4.11
C ARG A 417 -2.27 36.82 4.71
N THR A 418 -1.18 36.45 5.37
CA THR A 418 -0.07 37.34 5.66
C THR A 418 0.77 37.61 4.40
N PRO A 419 1.66 38.62 4.37
CA PRO A 419 2.47 38.90 3.19
C PRO A 419 3.37 37.74 2.73
N ASP A 420 3.79 36.87 3.64
CA ASP A 420 4.57 35.66 3.38
C ASP A 420 3.73 34.44 3.00
N GLY A 421 2.41 34.62 2.85
CA GLY A 421 1.52 33.59 2.34
C GLY A 421 0.90 32.66 3.38
N LEU A 422 1.20 32.83 4.66
CA LEU A 422 0.61 32.04 5.74
C LEU A 422 -0.83 32.47 6.01
N ILE A 423 -1.62 31.63 6.65
CA ILE A 423 -2.96 32.00 7.10
C ILE A 423 -2.85 32.98 8.27
N ASP A 424 -3.50 34.14 8.15
CA ASP A 424 -3.56 35.14 9.21
C ASP A 424 -4.58 34.72 10.28
N MET A 425 -4.09 33.92 11.25
CA MET A 425 -4.93 33.37 12.31
C MET A 425 -5.47 34.46 13.25
N ASP A 426 -4.73 35.53 13.46
CA ASP A 426 -5.16 36.65 14.28
C ASP A 426 -6.37 37.35 13.65
N ARG A 427 -6.33 37.56 12.35
CA ARG A 427 -7.47 38.10 11.58
C ARG A 427 -8.67 37.18 11.62
N VAL A 428 -8.47 35.85 11.49
CA VAL A 428 -9.53 34.84 11.64
C VAL A 428 -10.20 34.93 13.01
N ILE A 429 -9.41 35.00 14.08
CA ILE A 429 -9.91 35.04 15.46
C ILE A 429 -10.62 36.36 15.77
N ARG A 430 -10.09 37.51 15.33
CA ARG A 430 -10.73 38.80 15.48
C ARG A 430 -12.11 38.85 14.79
N TYR A 431 -12.20 38.33 13.56
CA TYR A 431 -13.50 38.22 12.88
C TYR A 431 -14.49 37.38 13.69
N ASN A 432 -14.07 36.25 14.22
CA ASN A 432 -14.95 35.41 15.05
C ASN A 432 -15.43 36.12 16.32
N ARG A 433 -14.60 37.00 16.89
CA ARG A 433 -14.94 37.80 18.08
C ARG A 433 -15.80 39.03 17.77
N GLY A 434 -16.14 39.27 16.51
CA GLY A 434 -17.08 40.31 16.11
C GLY A 434 -16.44 41.55 15.50
N GLU A 435 -15.11 41.52 15.26
CA GLU A 435 -14.40 42.61 14.61
C GLU A 435 -14.56 42.54 13.07
N ASP A 436 -14.60 43.71 12.45
CA ASP A 436 -14.48 43.81 11.02
C ASP A 436 -13.03 43.51 10.61
N ILE A 437 -12.86 42.85 9.50
CA ILE A 437 -11.54 42.55 8.95
C ILE A 437 -11.39 43.10 7.54
N SER A 438 -10.20 43.54 7.20
CA SER A 438 -9.87 43.99 5.85
C SER A 438 -9.00 42.96 5.12
N VAL A 439 -9.30 42.81 3.82
CA VAL A 439 -8.44 42.11 2.85
C VAL A 439 -8.08 43.11 1.75
N PRO A 440 -7.03 42.89 0.94
CA PRO A 440 -6.68 43.82 -0.12
C PRO A 440 -7.88 44.21 -0.98
N GLY A 441 -8.20 45.50 -0.99
CA GLY A 441 -9.28 46.08 -1.78
C GLY A 441 -10.69 46.05 -1.17
N GLN A 442 -10.90 45.50 0.04
CA GLN A 442 -12.21 45.46 0.67
C GLN A 442 -12.18 45.20 2.20
N THR A 443 -13.25 45.63 2.84
CA THR A 443 -13.56 45.35 4.23
C THR A 443 -14.67 44.32 4.34
N ILE A 444 -14.43 43.28 5.14
CA ILE A 444 -15.40 42.23 5.44
C ILE A 444 -16.03 42.59 6.79
N VAL A 445 -17.28 43.05 6.73
CA VAL A 445 -18.02 43.46 7.91
C VAL A 445 -18.58 42.22 8.59
N ARG A 446 -18.36 42.10 9.88
CA ARG A 446 -19.01 41.05 10.67
C ARG A 446 -20.51 41.31 10.74
N LYS A 447 -21.32 40.54 9.99
CA LYS A 447 -22.77 40.66 10.07
C LYS A 447 -23.25 40.37 11.51
N PRO A 448 -24.30 41.07 11.99
CA PRO A 448 -24.88 40.83 13.30
C PRO A 448 -25.67 39.51 13.32
N SER A 449 -24.98 38.43 13.38
CA SER A 449 -25.46 37.12 13.80
C SER A 449 -24.76 36.80 15.11
N PRO A 450 -25.29 35.96 15.98
CA PRO A 450 -24.66 35.86 17.31
C PRO A 450 -23.14 35.87 17.19
N VAL A 451 -22.52 36.86 17.82
CA VAL A 451 -21.08 37.02 17.85
C VAL A 451 -20.48 35.75 18.50
N ALA A 452 -19.31 35.31 18.01
CA ALA A 452 -18.62 34.12 18.51
C ALA A 452 -19.40 32.80 18.30
N VAL A 453 -20.15 32.68 17.21
CA VAL A 453 -20.84 31.45 16.83
C VAL A 453 -20.42 31.06 15.41
N ALA A 454 -19.92 29.85 15.28
CA ALA A 454 -19.63 29.24 13.99
C ALA A 454 -20.78 28.40 13.48
N THR A 455 -20.98 28.36 12.18
CA THR A 455 -21.86 27.42 11.47
C THR A 455 -21.12 26.83 10.28
N SER A 456 -21.72 25.88 9.58
CA SER A 456 -21.12 25.37 8.32
C SER A 456 -20.93 26.45 7.24
N ARG A 457 -21.62 27.64 7.37
CA ARG A 457 -21.59 28.69 6.36
C ARG A 457 -21.22 30.08 6.89
N SER A 458 -20.93 30.25 8.17
CA SER A 458 -20.54 31.51 8.76
C SER A 458 -19.58 31.35 9.93
N GLY A 459 -18.72 32.35 10.17
CA GLY A 459 -17.62 32.25 11.10
C GLY A 459 -16.53 31.30 10.58
N PHE A 460 -15.46 31.14 11.31
CA PHE A 460 -14.38 30.24 10.98
C PHE A 460 -14.13 29.30 12.14
N SER A 461 -13.96 28.01 11.86
CA SER A 461 -13.49 27.02 12.82
C SER A 461 -12.71 25.91 12.10
N ARG A 462 -12.07 25.06 12.87
CA ARG A 462 -11.50 23.80 12.36
C ARG A 462 -12.43 22.66 12.76
N LYS A 463 -12.78 21.82 11.82
CA LYS A 463 -13.53 20.59 12.04
C LYS A 463 -12.64 19.38 11.72
N VAL A 464 -13.07 18.21 12.14
CA VAL A 464 -12.55 16.92 11.74
C VAL A 464 -13.60 16.15 10.96
N SER A 465 -13.15 15.44 9.92
CA SER A 465 -13.95 14.43 9.23
C SER A 465 -13.45 13.06 9.71
N VAL A 466 -14.26 12.43 10.56
CA VAL A 466 -13.94 11.14 11.16
C VAL A 466 -14.24 10.04 10.16
N ASN A 467 -13.26 9.14 9.99
CA ASN A 467 -13.33 7.93 9.16
C ASN A 467 -12.81 6.76 9.97
N SER A 468 -13.64 6.28 10.88
CA SER A 468 -13.33 5.18 11.80
C SER A 468 -14.00 3.90 11.33
N HIS A 469 -13.50 2.74 11.76
CA HIS A 469 -14.12 1.47 11.37
C HIS A 469 -13.90 0.35 12.39
N ASN A 470 -14.80 -0.62 12.34
CA ASN A 470 -14.61 -1.96 12.88
C ASN A 470 -14.60 -2.95 11.73
N TRP A 471 -13.56 -3.76 11.64
CA TRP A 471 -13.35 -4.68 10.54
C TRP A 471 -12.97 -6.06 11.07
N PHE A 472 -13.67 -7.08 10.61
CA PHE A 472 -13.44 -8.48 10.96
C PHE A 472 -13.38 -9.29 9.67
N GLY A 473 -12.56 -10.32 9.65
CA GLY A 473 -12.53 -11.22 8.53
C GLY A 473 -11.82 -12.53 8.83
N PHE A 474 -12.02 -13.45 7.92
CA PHE A 474 -11.31 -14.71 7.89
C PHE A 474 -11.03 -15.10 6.45
N LEU A 475 -9.93 -15.80 6.27
CA LEU A 475 -9.51 -16.38 5.01
C LEU A 475 -9.07 -17.81 5.28
N THR A 476 -9.59 -18.77 4.53
CA THR A 476 -9.20 -20.18 4.63
C THR A 476 -8.76 -20.69 3.27
N ASN A 477 -7.82 -21.62 3.25
CA ASN A 477 -7.40 -22.32 2.06
C ASN A 477 -7.09 -23.78 2.36
N PHE A 478 -7.71 -24.68 1.63
CA PHE A 478 -7.36 -26.09 1.60
C PHE A 478 -6.57 -26.37 0.33
N GLU A 479 -5.42 -27.00 0.47
CA GLU A 479 -4.56 -27.41 -0.64
C GLU A 479 -4.36 -28.91 -0.62
N GLN A 480 -4.47 -29.55 -1.78
CA GLN A 480 -4.31 -30.97 -1.99
C GLN A 480 -3.39 -31.22 -3.18
N LYS A 481 -2.30 -31.94 -2.99
CA LYS A 481 -1.53 -32.54 -4.07
C LYS A 481 -2.28 -33.79 -4.56
N LEU A 482 -2.70 -33.77 -5.80
CA LEU A 482 -3.41 -34.88 -6.47
C LEU A 482 -2.43 -35.88 -7.07
N SER A 483 -1.24 -35.39 -7.47
CA SER A 483 -0.10 -36.18 -7.93
C SER A 483 1.21 -35.40 -7.67
N GLU A 484 2.35 -35.94 -8.08
CA GLU A 484 3.65 -35.24 -8.00
C GLU A 484 3.63 -33.89 -8.73
N ASN A 485 2.84 -33.80 -9.81
CA ASN A 485 2.83 -32.63 -10.69
C ASN A 485 1.54 -31.82 -10.61
N LEU A 486 0.49 -32.31 -9.98
CA LEU A 486 -0.82 -31.67 -9.99
C LEU A 486 -1.28 -31.36 -8.57
N SER A 487 -1.57 -30.12 -8.29
CA SER A 487 -2.17 -29.67 -7.04
C SER A 487 -3.44 -28.85 -7.30
N PHE A 488 -4.32 -28.90 -6.34
CA PHE A 488 -5.58 -28.16 -6.34
C PHE A 488 -5.72 -27.43 -5.02
N SER A 489 -6.26 -26.22 -5.05
CA SER A 489 -6.62 -25.48 -3.85
C SER A 489 -8.02 -24.89 -3.96
N VAL A 490 -8.68 -24.76 -2.80
CA VAL A 490 -9.97 -24.09 -2.67
C VAL A 490 -10.01 -23.34 -1.36
N GLY A 491 -10.60 -22.15 -1.37
CA GLY A 491 -10.64 -21.32 -0.17
C GLY A 491 -11.87 -20.42 -0.10
N LEU A 492 -12.12 -19.94 1.12
CA LEU A 492 -13.20 -19.01 1.44
C LEU A 492 -12.61 -17.72 2.03
N ASP A 493 -13.20 -16.58 1.68
CA ASP A 493 -12.86 -15.24 2.15
C ASP A 493 -14.14 -14.57 2.68
N GLY A 494 -14.24 -14.37 3.97
CA GLY A 494 -15.37 -13.71 4.62
C GLY A 494 -14.93 -12.43 5.33
N ARG A 495 -15.68 -11.31 5.11
CA ARG A 495 -15.37 -10.02 5.72
C ARG A 495 -16.63 -9.30 6.15
N TYR A 496 -16.53 -8.60 7.26
CA TYR A 496 -17.51 -7.64 7.75
C TYR A 496 -16.80 -6.34 8.11
N TYR A 497 -17.27 -5.25 7.56
CA TYR A 497 -16.77 -3.91 7.79
C TYR A 497 -17.92 -3.00 8.18
N LYS A 498 -17.70 -2.17 9.19
CA LYS A 498 -18.59 -1.07 9.57
C LYS A 498 -17.78 0.21 9.66
N GLY A 499 -17.97 1.09 8.68
CA GLY A 499 -17.42 2.43 8.64
C GLY A 499 -18.28 3.42 9.41
N TYR A 500 -17.65 4.35 10.12
CA TYR A 500 -18.27 5.45 10.85
C TYR A 500 -17.79 6.76 10.26
N HIS A 501 -18.69 7.53 9.67
CA HIS A 501 -18.40 8.77 8.97
C HIS A 501 -19.22 9.90 9.55
N TYR A 502 -18.55 10.86 10.18
CA TYR A 502 -19.18 12.04 10.73
C TYR A 502 -18.15 13.18 10.84
N GLU A 503 -18.66 14.39 11.11
CA GLU A 503 -17.80 15.52 11.43
C GLU A 503 -18.02 15.96 12.88
N ALA A 504 -16.96 16.53 13.47
CA ALA A 504 -17.00 17.16 14.78
C ALA A 504 -16.14 18.43 14.76
N PRO A 505 -16.40 19.44 15.62
CA PRO A 505 -15.47 20.53 15.82
C PRO A 505 -14.14 20.03 16.37
N SER A 506 -13.01 20.70 16.02
CA SER A 506 -11.70 20.41 16.60
C SER A 506 -10.98 21.64 17.13
N ASP A 507 -11.30 22.83 16.62
CA ASP A 507 -10.87 24.11 17.20
C ASP A 507 -11.90 25.19 16.82
N LEU A 508 -12.44 25.87 17.81
CA LEU A 508 -13.47 26.87 17.64
C LEU A 508 -12.93 28.23 17.18
N LEU A 509 -11.60 28.44 17.19
CA LEU A 509 -10.91 29.67 16.74
C LEU A 509 -11.50 30.95 17.31
N GLY A 510 -11.84 30.92 18.60
CA GLY A 510 -12.43 32.08 19.31
C GLY A 510 -13.96 32.15 19.26
N ASN A 511 -14.64 31.21 18.61
CA ASN A 511 -16.07 31.03 18.78
C ASN A 511 -16.39 30.32 20.09
N GLU A 512 -17.58 30.51 20.63
CA GLU A 512 -18.05 29.84 21.84
C GLU A 512 -18.58 28.44 21.56
N TYR A 513 -19.25 28.28 20.41
CA TYR A 513 -19.81 26.97 19.96
C TYR A 513 -20.03 26.95 18.45
N VAL A 514 -20.27 25.76 17.93
CA VAL A 514 -20.81 25.54 16.60
C VAL A 514 -22.33 25.39 16.70
N LEU A 515 -23.10 26.18 15.93
CA LEU A 515 -24.55 26.05 15.83
C LEU A 515 -24.87 25.10 14.65
N ASP A 516 -25.19 23.84 14.97
CA ASP A 516 -25.48 22.82 13.98
C ASP A 516 -27.00 22.69 13.72
N ARG A 517 -27.38 22.64 12.42
CA ARG A 517 -28.73 22.45 11.91
C ARG A 517 -28.88 21.22 11.02
N SER A 518 -27.86 20.37 10.95
CA SER A 518 -27.77 19.28 9.98
C SER A 518 -28.60 18.06 10.38
N ASN A 519 -28.77 17.80 11.67
CA ASN A 519 -29.63 16.71 12.14
C ASN A 519 -31.12 17.03 11.92
N LYS A 520 -31.69 16.43 10.87
CA LYS A 520 -33.10 16.68 10.45
C LYS A 520 -34.14 16.05 11.38
N ASN A 521 -33.70 15.18 12.32
CA ASN A 521 -34.61 14.63 13.35
C ASN A 521 -34.92 15.65 14.47
N LEU A 522 -34.15 16.76 14.54
CA LEU A 522 -34.33 17.80 15.56
C LEU A 522 -35.08 19.01 14.99
N THR A 523 -35.94 19.59 15.79
CA THR A 523 -36.71 20.81 15.44
C THR A 523 -35.92 22.09 15.71
N GLN A 524 -34.93 22.02 16.62
CA GLN A 524 -34.09 23.15 17.02
C GLN A 524 -32.61 22.88 16.71
N PRO A 525 -31.86 23.93 16.35
CA PRO A 525 -30.41 23.82 16.18
C PRO A 525 -29.73 23.42 17.49
N ARG A 526 -28.62 22.63 17.35
CA ARG A 526 -27.77 22.26 18.49
C ARG A 526 -26.60 23.23 18.65
N ARG A 527 -26.25 23.49 19.93
CA ARG A 527 -24.98 24.15 20.27
C ARG A 527 -23.95 23.09 20.63
N VAL A 528 -22.88 22.99 19.82
CA VAL A 528 -21.83 22.02 20.01
C VAL A 528 -20.57 22.73 20.47
N THR A 529 -20.14 22.44 21.67
CA THR A 529 -18.92 22.98 22.31
C THR A 529 -17.79 21.96 22.36
N TYR A 530 -18.11 20.69 22.12
CA TYR A 530 -17.14 19.60 22.03
C TYR A 530 -16.07 19.89 20.98
N THR A 531 -14.85 19.47 21.25
CA THR A 531 -13.75 19.49 20.29
C THR A 531 -13.03 18.14 20.30
N ALA A 532 -12.84 17.58 19.13
CA ALA A 532 -12.13 16.32 18.96
C ALA A 532 -10.65 16.43 19.38
N ALA A 533 -10.12 15.38 20.02
CA ALA A 533 -8.75 15.34 20.49
C ALA A 533 -7.74 15.40 19.33
N ASP A 534 -6.64 16.13 19.50
CA ASP A 534 -5.59 16.32 18.47
C ASP A 534 -4.59 15.15 18.36
N LYS A 535 -4.71 14.13 19.22
CA LYS A 535 -3.80 12.98 19.26
C LYS A 535 -4.57 11.67 19.15
N PRO A 536 -3.98 10.63 18.56
CA PRO A 536 -4.62 9.32 18.44
C PRO A 536 -4.72 8.64 19.81
N SER A 537 -5.74 7.79 19.96
CA SER A 537 -5.79 6.82 21.07
C SER A 537 -4.75 5.72 20.86
N TYR A 538 -4.00 5.39 21.88
CA TYR A 538 -3.03 4.29 21.88
C TYR A 538 -3.66 2.92 22.23
N ASN A 539 -4.94 2.90 22.65
CA ASN A 539 -5.63 1.65 22.95
C ASN A 539 -5.97 0.89 21.65
N PRO A 540 -5.40 -0.29 21.40
CA PRO A 540 -5.68 -1.07 20.20
C PRO A 540 -7.08 -1.67 20.15
N PHE A 541 -7.79 -1.68 21.28
CA PHE A 541 -9.17 -2.19 21.44
C PHE A 541 -10.19 -1.06 21.51
N ASN A 542 -9.82 0.17 21.13
CA ASN A 542 -10.74 1.30 21.18
C ASN A 542 -11.86 1.14 20.15
N THR A 543 -13.09 0.94 20.62
CA THR A 543 -14.30 0.86 19.80
C THR A 543 -15.19 2.10 19.92
N SER A 544 -14.80 3.09 20.73
CA SER A 544 -15.59 4.29 20.99
C SER A 544 -15.67 5.19 19.76
N ILE A 545 -16.80 5.82 19.57
CA ILE A 545 -17.07 6.92 18.64
C ILE A 545 -17.66 8.09 19.41
N ASP A 546 -17.54 9.31 18.89
CA ASP A 546 -18.10 10.48 19.53
C ASP A 546 -19.65 10.36 19.60
N PRO A 547 -20.27 10.79 20.69
CA PRO A 547 -21.72 10.80 20.83
C PRO A 547 -22.40 11.58 19.72
N LEU A 548 -23.63 11.23 19.36
CA LEU A 548 -24.35 11.83 18.24
C LEU A 548 -24.57 13.35 18.46
N GLU A 549 -24.68 13.80 19.70
CA GLU A 549 -24.81 15.20 20.07
C GLU A 549 -23.56 16.04 19.78
N ASP A 550 -22.39 15.44 19.69
CA ASP A 550 -21.12 16.11 19.39
C ASP A 550 -20.80 16.13 17.89
N GLN A 551 -21.55 15.35 17.10
CA GLN A 551 -21.38 15.27 15.66
C GLN A 551 -22.11 16.40 14.94
N ILE A 552 -21.50 16.94 13.88
CA ILE A 552 -22.05 18.06 13.10
C ILE A 552 -22.07 17.72 11.61
N ASN A 553 -22.80 18.51 10.82
CA ASN A 553 -22.88 18.48 9.36
C ASN A 553 -23.42 17.18 8.77
N TYR A 554 -22.86 16.03 9.09
CA TYR A 554 -23.36 14.71 8.71
C TYR A 554 -22.94 13.65 9.75
N SER A 555 -23.70 12.56 9.78
CA SER A 555 -23.41 11.36 10.56
C SER A 555 -23.99 10.16 9.85
N ASN A 556 -23.11 9.30 9.33
CA ASN A 556 -23.57 8.09 8.64
C ASN A 556 -22.62 6.92 8.88
N TYR A 557 -23.14 5.70 8.67
CA TYR A 557 -22.40 4.46 8.75
C TYR A 557 -22.52 3.71 7.44
N GLY A 558 -21.42 3.14 6.97
CA GLY A 558 -21.36 2.19 5.87
C GLY A 558 -21.12 0.79 6.40
N ASN A 559 -22.05 -0.13 6.12
CA ASN A 559 -21.85 -1.55 6.40
C ASN A 559 -21.50 -2.27 5.11
N VAL A 560 -20.40 -2.99 5.09
CA VAL A 560 -19.99 -3.82 3.94
C VAL A 560 -19.80 -5.26 4.41
N ARG A 561 -20.43 -6.20 3.69
CA ARG A 561 -20.24 -7.65 3.87
C ARG A 561 -19.65 -8.22 2.60
N TRP A 562 -18.68 -9.07 2.74
CA TRP A 562 -18.03 -9.77 1.64
C TRP A 562 -18.03 -11.27 1.93
N MET A 563 -18.37 -12.05 0.91
CA MET A 563 -18.17 -13.50 0.92
C MET A 563 -17.62 -13.90 -0.45
N GLY A 564 -16.47 -14.53 -0.46
CA GLY A 564 -15.78 -14.99 -1.66
C GLY A 564 -15.42 -16.47 -1.57
N LEU A 565 -15.58 -17.19 -2.69
CA LEU A 565 -15.08 -18.54 -2.90
C LEU A 565 -14.07 -18.49 -4.05
N PHE A 566 -12.93 -19.15 -3.88
CA PHE A 566 -11.90 -19.20 -4.90
C PHE A 566 -11.31 -20.60 -5.00
N GLY A 567 -10.78 -20.92 -6.17
CA GLY A 567 -10.11 -22.19 -6.40
C GLY A 567 -9.04 -22.05 -7.49
N GLN A 568 -8.05 -22.93 -7.40
CA GLN A 568 -6.93 -22.96 -8.33
C GLN A 568 -6.48 -24.40 -8.56
N LEU A 569 -6.20 -24.71 -9.81
CA LEU A 569 -5.53 -25.93 -10.23
C LEU A 569 -4.14 -25.56 -10.73
N GLU A 570 -3.11 -26.20 -10.23
CA GLU A 570 -1.72 -25.98 -10.64
C GLU A 570 -1.12 -27.29 -11.16
N TYR A 571 -0.46 -27.20 -12.31
CA TYR A 571 0.32 -28.27 -12.89
C TYR A 571 1.77 -27.84 -13.01
N THR A 572 2.70 -28.56 -12.40
CA THR A 572 4.11 -28.16 -12.34
C THR A 572 5.01 -29.37 -12.62
N THR A 573 5.86 -29.21 -13.63
CA THR A 573 6.98 -30.11 -13.97
C THR A 573 8.28 -29.31 -13.98
N GLU A 574 9.40 -29.96 -14.28
CA GLU A 574 10.69 -29.25 -14.42
C GLU A 574 10.66 -28.19 -15.54
N LYS A 575 9.90 -28.44 -16.62
CA LYS A 575 9.84 -27.54 -17.79
C LYS A 575 8.61 -26.68 -17.86
N LEU A 576 7.45 -27.21 -17.43
CA LEU A 576 6.16 -26.53 -17.58
C LEU A 576 5.52 -26.34 -16.22
N SER A 577 5.12 -25.12 -15.93
CA SER A 577 4.16 -24.82 -14.88
C SER A 577 2.97 -24.08 -15.47
N ALA A 578 1.77 -24.47 -15.08
CA ALA A 578 0.53 -23.87 -15.56
C ALA A 578 -0.47 -23.79 -14.41
N PHE A 579 -1.32 -22.79 -14.44
CA PHE A 579 -2.44 -22.68 -13.50
C PHE A 579 -3.73 -22.29 -14.20
N ALA A 580 -4.84 -22.72 -13.62
CA ALA A 580 -6.17 -22.18 -13.90
C ALA A 580 -6.82 -21.82 -12.57
N GLN A 581 -7.32 -20.61 -12.48
CA GLN A 581 -7.92 -20.04 -11.28
C GLN A 581 -9.30 -19.48 -11.59
N TRP A 582 -10.21 -19.66 -10.65
CA TRP A 582 -11.53 -19.03 -10.65
C TRP A 582 -11.86 -18.47 -9.28
N SER A 583 -12.65 -17.43 -9.24
CA SER A 583 -13.27 -16.97 -8.01
C SER A 583 -14.64 -16.37 -8.26
N SER A 584 -15.49 -16.43 -7.25
CA SER A 584 -16.79 -15.78 -7.21
C SER A 584 -16.98 -15.12 -5.86
N SER A 585 -17.59 -13.95 -5.83
CA SER A 585 -17.83 -13.21 -4.61
C SER A 585 -19.15 -12.48 -4.63
N VAL A 586 -19.68 -12.19 -3.45
CA VAL A 586 -20.80 -11.24 -3.27
C VAL A 586 -20.33 -10.18 -2.29
N GLN A 587 -20.45 -8.92 -2.70
CA GLN A 587 -20.26 -7.77 -1.84
C GLN A 587 -21.62 -7.12 -1.59
N ALA A 588 -21.99 -6.98 -0.31
CA ALA A 588 -23.28 -6.42 0.07
C ALA A 588 -23.06 -5.12 0.87
N PHE A 589 -23.75 -4.08 0.44
CA PHE A 589 -23.64 -2.74 0.97
C PHE A 589 -24.94 -2.32 1.67
N GLN A 590 -24.79 -1.61 2.79
CA GLN A 590 -25.89 -0.96 3.50
C GLN A 590 -25.41 0.40 4.00
N ARG A 591 -26.26 1.41 3.91
CA ARG A 591 -25.97 2.75 4.43
C ARG A 591 -26.99 3.16 5.49
N ILE A 592 -26.51 3.77 6.57
CA ILE A 592 -27.31 4.32 7.66
C ILE A 592 -26.97 5.80 7.78
N ASP A 593 -27.99 6.69 7.71
CA ASP A 593 -27.81 8.12 7.91
C ASP A 593 -28.50 8.55 9.19
N ASN A 594 -27.71 8.86 10.22
CA ASN A 594 -28.22 9.18 11.56
C ASN A 594 -28.91 10.55 11.62
N PHE A 595 -28.63 11.44 10.68
CA PHE A 595 -29.21 12.79 10.63
C PHE A 595 -30.41 12.90 9.69
N LEU A 596 -30.65 11.86 8.90
CA LEU A 596 -31.77 11.82 7.97
C LEU A 596 -33.11 11.68 8.72
N ARG A 597 -34.07 12.52 8.40
CA ARG A 597 -35.46 12.31 8.77
C ARG A 597 -36.09 11.36 7.75
N PRO A 598 -36.66 10.22 8.19
CA PRO A 598 -37.34 9.30 7.28
C PRO A 598 -38.39 9.98 6.41
N GLY A 599 -38.57 9.55 5.18
CA GLY A 599 -39.48 10.13 4.20
C GLY A 599 -38.95 11.39 3.49
N THR A 600 -37.70 11.82 3.77
CA THR A 600 -37.08 12.89 2.99
C THR A 600 -36.85 12.40 1.55
N LEU A 601 -37.23 13.20 0.56
CA LEU A 601 -37.05 12.84 -0.84
C LEU A 601 -35.56 12.82 -1.21
N ALA A 602 -35.12 11.76 -1.91
CA ALA A 602 -33.78 11.67 -2.44
C ALA A 602 -33.52 12.71 -3.54
N LEU A 603 -34.53 12.90 -4.36
CA LEU A 603 -34.59 13.94 -5.39
C LEU A 603 -35.81 14.84 -5.11
N ALA A 604 -35.61 16.14 -5.14
CA ALA A 604 -36.69 17.08 -4.90
C ALA A 604 -37.85 16.86 -5.90
N GLY A 605 -39.07 16.81 -5.37
CA GLY A 605 -40.28 16.63 -6.18
C GLY A 605 -40.56 15.21 -6.69
N ARG A 606 -39.79 14.22 -6.26
CA ARG A 606 -39.99 12.81 -6.62
C ARG A 606 -40.36 11.95 -5.40
N PRO A 607 -41.63 11.72 -5.12
CA PRO A 607 -42.10 10.95 -3.94
C PRO A 607 -41.58 9.51 -3.90
N GLU A 608 -41.44 8.90 -5.07
CA GLU A 608 -40.94 7.54 -5.23
C GLU A 608 -39.47 7.36 -4.77
N THR A 609 -38.74 8.44 -4.58
CA THR A 609 -37.37 8.44 -4.11
C THR A 609 -37.26 8.81 -2.63
N ALA A 610 -38.34 8.67 -1.84
CA ALA A 610 -38.25 8.84 -0.40
C ALA A 610 -37.26 7.91 0.26
N MET A 611 -36.42 8.47 1.14
CA MET A 611 -35.33 7.75 1.80
C MET A 611 -35.73 7.33 3.22
N ASP A 612 -35.33 6.13 3.61
CA ASP A 612 -35.32 5.68 5.00
C ASP A 612 -33.95 5.92 5.65
N LYS A 613 -33.97 6.02 6.98
CA LYS A 613 -32.73 6.19 7.77
C LYS A 613 -31.72 5.09 7.51
N GLU A 614 -32.17 3.88 7.28
CA GLU A 614 -31.39 2.68 7.05
C GLU A 614 -31.82 2.02 5.74
N THR A 615 -30.89 1.79 4.83
CA THR A 615 -31.18 1.07 3.59
C THR A 615 -31.14 -0.44 3.82
N SER A 616 -31.84 -1.19 2.97
CA SER A 616 -31.63 -2.64 2.90
C SER A 616 -30.24 -2.97 2.35
N TYR A 617 -29.72 -4.15 2.68
CA TYR A 617 -28.48 -4.63 2.05
C TYR A 617 -28.66 -4.87 0.55
N LYS A 618 -27.80 -4.26 -0.26
CA LYS A 618 -27.68 -4.52 -1.69
C LYS A 618 -26.49 -5.43 -1.96
N GLY A 619 -26.76 -6.70 -2.28
CA GLY A 619 -25.75 -7.66 -2.70
C GLY A 619 -25.44 -7.54 -4.20
N ILE A 620 -24.16 -7.48 -4.55
CA ILE A 620 -23.69 -7.40 -5.93
C ILE A 620 -22.70 -8.55 -6.14
N PRO A 621 -22.98 -9.50 -7.08
CA PRO A 621 -22.05 -10.57 -7.39
C PRO A 621 -20.88 -10.09 -8.25
N GLY A 622 -19.74 -10.75 -8.13
CA GLY A 622 -18.59 -10.56 -8.98
C GLY A 622 -17.87 -11.89 -9.18
N TYR A 623 -17.06 -11.99 -10.22
CA TYR A 623 -16.26 -13.18 -10.50
C TYR A 623 -15.00 -12.85 -11.27
N ASN A 624 -14.04 -13.76 -11.21
CA ASN A 624 -12.88 -13.72 -12.08
C ASN A 624 -12.44 -15.12 -12.51
N ILE A 625 -11.81 -15.16 -13.68
CA ILE A 625 -11.19 -16.36 -14.25
C ILE A 625 -9.83 -15.96 -14.77
N LYS A 626 -8.79 -16.73 -14.43
CA LYS A 626 -7.42 -16.54 -14.88
C LYS A 626 -6.81 -17.87 -15.29
N ALA A 627 -5.91 -17.82 -16.27
CA ALA A 627 -5.06 -18.95 -16.61
C ALA A 627 -3.69 -18.43 -17.04
N GLY A 628 -2.65 -19.21 -16.76
CA GLY A 628 -1.31 -18.87 -17.17
C GLY A 628 -0.43 -20.09 -17.25
N ALA A 629 0.63 -19.99 -18.04
CA ALA A 629 1.64 -21.02 -18.17
C ALA A 629 3.03 -20.42 -18.32
N ASN A 630 4.02 -21.04 -17.68
CA ASN A 630 5.44 -20.77 -17.87
C ASN A 630 6.11 -22.02 -18.43
N TYR A 631 6.96 -21.85 -19.44
CA TYR A 631 7.74 -22.91 -20.04
C TYR A 631 9.23 -22.59 -19.95
N ASN A 632 9.97 -23.40 -19.20
CA ASN A 632 11.42 -23.36 -19.13
C ASN A 632 12.03 -24.04 -20.35
N ILE A 633 12.43 -23.25 -21.36
CA ILE A 633 13.06 -23.76 -22.59
C ILE A 633 14.33 -24.54 -22.22
N ASN A 634 15.10 -23.99 -21.29
CA ASN A 634 16.28 -24.62 -20.68
C ASN A 634 16.57 -23.94 -19.34
N ASN A 635 17.74 -24.22 -18.72
CA ASN A 635 18.13 -23.63 -17.43
C ASN A 635 18.33 -22.11 -17.46
N HIS A 636 18.46 -21.51 -18.65
CA HIS A 636 18.73 -20.09 -18.83
C HIS A 636 17.51 -19.31 -19.34
N HIS A 637 16.64 -19.94 -20.12
CA HIS A 637 15.55 -19.27 -20.84
C HIS A 637 14.21 -19.79 -20.39
N ASN A 638 13.27 -18.89 -20.15
CA ASN A 638 11.85 -19.22 -19.96
C ASN A 638 10.96 -18.21 -20.67
N VAL A 639 9.76 -18.64 -20.99
CA VAL A 639 8.67 -17.82 -21.51
C VAL A 639 7.42 -18.07 -20.70
N PHE A 640 6.62 -17.02 -20.47
CA PHE A 640 5.31 -17.21 -19.87
C PHE A 640 4.23 -16.41 -20.59
N ALA A 641 3.01 -16.88 -20.45
CA ALA A 641 1.81 -16.15 -20.86
C ALA A 641 0.75 -16.29 -19.78
N ASN A 642 -0.03 -15.23 -19.59
CA ASN A 642 -1.21 -15.29 -18.76
C ASN A 642 -2.36 -14.45 -19.33
N VAL A 643 -3.59 -14.84 -19.00
CA VAL A 643 -4.82 -14.19 -19.42
C VAL A 643 -5.81 -14.19 -18.26
N GLY A 644 -6.60 -13.13 -18.14
CA GLY A 644 -7.63 -13.05 -17.10
C GLY A 644 -8.80 -12.17 -17.51
N TYR A 645 -9.96 -12.53 -16.98
CA TYR A 645 -11.18 -11.74 -17.08
C TYR A 645 -11.82 -11.56 -15.71
N TYR A 646 -12.24 -10.33 -15.43
CA TYR A 646 -12.84 -9.96 -14.15
C TYR A 646 -14.16 -9.23 -14.37
N SER A 647 -15.17 -9.58 -13.58
CA SER A 647 -16.38 -8.78 -13.36
C SER A 647 -16.32 -8.24 -11.95
N ARG A 648 -15.91 -6.97 -11.80
CA ARG A 648 -15.66 -6.32 -10.52
C ARG A 648 -16.85 -5.51 -10.06
N GLN A 649 -17.25 -5.68 -8.82
CA GLN A 649 -18.31 -4.88 -8.19
C GLN A 649 -17.91 -3.41 -8.09
N PRO A 650 -18.87 -2.47 -8.24
CA PRO A 650 -18.66 -1.05 -8.02
C PRO A 650 -18.38 -0.76 -6.54
N PHE A 651 -17.74 0.37 -6.25
CA PHE A 651 -17.48 0.84 -4.90
C PHE A 651 -18.75 1.46 -4.26
N PHE A 652 -18.66 1.72 -2.94
CA PHE A 652 -19.77 2.21 -2.11
C PHE A 652 -20.39 3.54 -2.61
N ASP A 653 -19.57 4.46 -3.12
CA ASP A 653 -19.99 5.75 -3.65
C ASP A 653 -20.78 5.64 -4.96
N ALA A 654 -20.49 4.63 -5.78
CA ALA A 654 -21.28 4.31 -6.97
C ALA A 654 -22.63 3.68 -6.59
N VAL A 655 -22.67 2.92 -5.48
CA VAL A 655 -23.91 2.29 -4.99
C VAL A 655 -24.85 3.30 -4.36
N TYR A 656 -24.31 4.27 -3.61
CA TYR A 656 -25.05 5.32 -2.92
C TYR A 656 -24.67 6.73 -3.44
N PRO A 657 -25.26 7.18 -4.56
CA PRO A 657 -24.93 8.44 -5.20
C PRO A 657 -25.04 9.61 -4.24
N ASN A 658 -24.08 10.54 -4.31
CA ASN A 658 -23.98 11.71 -3.44
C ASN A 658 -24.10 11.40 -1.94
N TYR A 659 -23.66 10.22 -1.54
CA TYR A 659 -23.71 9.77 -0.15
C TYR A 659 -25.11 9.88 0.47
N LYS A 660 -26.17 9.59 -0.33
CA LYS A 660 -27.57 9.57 0.11
C LYS A 660 -28.09 8.14 0.27
N ASN A 661 -29.15 7.98 1.07
CA ASN A 661 -29.75 6.67 1.36
C ASN A 661 -30.69 6.21 0.24
N PHE A 662 -30.24 6.23 -0.99
CA PHE A 662 -30.92 5.57 -2.11
C PHE A 662 -29.93 4.87 -3.01
N LEU A 663 -30.38 3.82 -3.67
CA LEU A 663 -29.55 3.00 -4.55
C LEU A 663 -29.50 3.60 -5.95
N ALA A 664 -28.32 3.60 -6.55
CA ALA A 664 -28.17 3.90 -7.97
C ALA A 664 -29.01 2.92 -8.82
N PRO A 665 -29.80 3.42 -9.78
CA PRO A 665 -30.71 2.58 -10.54
C PRO A 665 -29.98 1.62 -11.51
N ASN A 666 -28.83 2.04 -12.04
CA ASN A 666 -28.10 1.36 -13.13
C ASN A 666 -26.74 0.87 -12.66
N LEU A 667 -26.71 0.05 -11.58
CA LEU A 667 -25.47 -0.55 -11.09
C LEU A 667 -25.00 -1.64 -12.04
N ILE A 668 -23.83 -1.46 -12.62
CA ILE A 668 -23.15 -2.44 -13.45
C ILE A 668 -21.77 -2.75 -12.87
N ASN A 669 -21.31 -3.97 -13.12
CA ASN A 669 -19.94 -4.34 -12.77
C ASN A 669 -18.99 -3.84 -13.85
N GLU A 670 -17.82 -3.39 -13.42
CA GLU A 670 -16.71 -3.12 -14.32
C GLU A 670 -16.19 -4.43 -14.93
N LYS A 671 -15.75 -4.39 -16.18
CA LYS A 671 -15.23 -5.55 -16.92
C LYS A 671 -13.77 -5.31 -17.23
N ILE A 672 -12.93 -6.24 -16.86
CA ILE A 672 -11.50 -6.13 -17.09
C ILE A 672 -11.01 -7.37 -17.82
N PHE A 673 -10.39 -7.19 -18.97
CA PHE A 673 -9.72 -8.25 -19.73
C PHE A 673 -8.23 -7.92 -19.87
N GLY A 674 -7.37 -8.86 -19.48
CA GLY A 674 -5.92 -8.67 -19.57
C GLY A 674 -5.21 -9.87 -20.18
N ILE A 675 -4.13 -9.57 -20.90
CA ILE A 675 -3.20 -10.56 -21.44
C ILE A 675 -1.77 -10.09 -21.19
N GLU A 676 -0.88 -11.02 -20.84
CA GLU A 676 0.53 -10.77 -20.61
C GLU A 676 1.39 -11.85 -21.25
N LEU A 677 2.55 -11.42 -21.75
CA LEU A 677 3.60 -12.29 -22.28
C LEU A 677 4.92 -11.88 -21.63
N GLY A 678 5.69 -12.85 -21.21
CA GLY A 678 6.99 -12.59 -20.61
C GLY A 678 8.08 -13.53 -21.13
N TYR A 679 9.32 -13.02 -21.09
CA TYR A 679 10.51 -13.76 -21.38
C TYR A 679 11.55 -13.49 -20.32
N GLY A 680 12.12 -14.54 -19.75
CA GLY A 680 13.19 -14.48 -18.76
C GLY A 680 14.47 -15.11 -19.29
N PHE A 681 15.58 -14.44 -19.02
CA PHE A 681 16.94 -14.95 -19.28
C PHE A 681 17.76 -14.84 -18.01
N LYS A 682 18.41 -15.93 -17.60
CA LYS A 682 19.22 -15.98 -16.38
C LYS A 682 20.49 -16.82 -16.59
N THR A 683 21.62 -16.28 -16.15
CA THR A 683 22.89 -16.96 -15.99
C THR A 683 23.39 -16.75 -14.56
N ASN A 684 24.58 -17.21 -14.23
CA ASN A 684 25.16 -16.99 -12.90
C ASN A 684 25.39 -15.50 -12.58
N ASN A 685 25.66 -14.68 -13.59
CA ASN A 685 26.05 -13.28 -13.42
C ASN A 685 25.05 -12.27 -14.00
N PHE A 686 24.10 -12.72 -14.81
CA PHE A 686 23.15 -11.85 -15.50
C PHE A 686 21.76 -12.42 -15.43
N ALA A 687 20.78 -11.57 -15.09
CA ALA A 687 19.37 -11.90 -15.18
C ALA A 687 18.63 -10.73 -15.86
N ALA A 688 17.66 -11.06 -16.71
CA ALA A 688 16.79 -10.06 -17.36
C ALA A 688 15.40 -10.64 -17.59
N ASN A 689 14.37 -9.81 -17.39
CA ASN A 689 12.99 -10.14 -17.65
C ASN A 689 12.38 -9.07 -18.56
N LEU A 690 11.74 -9.51 -19.63
CA LEU A 690 10.97 -8.68 -20.55
C LEU A 690 9.50 -9.07 -20.45
N ASN A 691 8.61 -8.10 -20.22
CA ASN A 691 7.19 -8.33 -20.13
C ASN A 691 6.45 -7.39 -21.11
N LEU A 692 5.46 -7.93 -21.78
CA LEU A 692 4.49 -7.23 -22.63
C LEU A 692 3.11 -7.41 -22.00
N TYR A 693 2.33 -6.35 -21.90
CA TYR A 693 1.00 -6.42 -21.32
C TYR A 693 0.00 -5.56 -22.07
N ARG A 694 -1.25 -5.99 -22.04
CA ARG A 694 -2.41 -5.21 -22.46
C ARG A 694 -3.60 -5.54 -21.55
N THR A 695 -4.22 -4.51 -21.00
CA THR A 695 -5.43 -4.59 -20.17
C THR A 695 -6.48 -3.65 -20.76
N ALA A 696 -7.65 -4.17 -21.09
CA ALA A 696 -8.84 -3.38 -21.37
C ALA A 696 -9.71 -3.34 -20.11
N TRP A 697 -10.24 -2.19 -19.80
CA TRP A 697 -11.06 -1.96 -18.62
C TRP A 697 -12.26 -1.11 -18.99
N ASP A 698 -13.42 -1.73 -18.95
CA ASP A 698 -14.66 -1.20 -19.47
C ASP A 698 -15.67 -0.96 -18.35
N ASP A 699 -16.64 -0.07 -18.61
CA ASP A 699 -17.77 0.25 -17.75
C ASP A 699 -17.36 0.89 -16.39
N ARG A 700 -16.28 1.68 -16.34
CA ARG A 700 -15.90 2.39 -15.13
C ARG A 700 -16.88 3.50 -14.78
N HIS A 701 -17.05 3.70 -13.48
CA HIS A 701 -17.75 4.85 -12.90
C HIS A 701 -16.76 5.78 -12.21
N ILE A 702 -16.80 7.07 -12.52
CA ILE A 702 -16.05 8.12 -11.81
C ILE A 702 -17.01 9.22 -11.37
N ARG A 703 -16.91 9.58 -10.10
CA ARG A 703 -17.62 10.72 -9.54
C ARG A 703 -16.66 11.86 -9.24
N LYS A 704 -17.09 13.11 -9.53
CA LYS A 704 -16.36 14.32 -9.19
C LYS A 704 -17.27 15.28 -8.45
N ASP A 705 -16.95 15.50 -7.18
CA ASP A 705 -17.65 16.45 -6.30
C ASP A 705 -17.08 17.87 -6.39
N ASP A 706 -17.75 18.81 -5.72
CA ASP A 706 -17.32 20.19 -5.53
C ASP A 706 -17.02 20.94 -6.83
N GLN A 707 -17.82 20.71 -7.86
CA GLN A 707 -17.74 21.45 -9.12
C GLN A 707 -18.58 22.73 -9.03
N TRP A 708 -18.16 23.76 -9.76
CA TRP A 708 -18.80 25.07 -9.69
C TRP A 708 -19.13 25.59 -11.09
N ASP A 709 -20.39 26.00 -11.25
CA ASP A 709 -20.91 26.68 -12.42
C ASP A 709 -21.73 27.90 -11.96
N ASN A 710 -21.26 29.12 -12.29
CA ASN A 710 -21.90 30.39 -11.93
C ASN A 710 -22.33 30.47 -10.45
N ASN A 711 -21.43 30.15 -9.51
CA ASN A 711 -21.69 30.10 -8.05
C ASN A 711 -22.61 28.96 -7.60
N THR A 712 -23.02 28.07 -8.50
CA THR A 712 -23.81 26.87 -8.18
C THR A 712 -22.86 25.69 -8.00
N ASN A 713 -22.92 25.05 -6.80
CA ASN A 713 -22.16 23.83 -6.54
C ASN A 713 -22.92 22.63 -7.09
N TYR A 714 -22.23 21.85 -7.93
CA TYR A 714 -22.75 20.62 -8.53
C TYR A 714 -21.75 19.49 -8.43
N PHE A 715 -22.17 18.27 -8.66
CA PHE A 715 -21.28 17.15 -8.92
C PHE A 715 -21.60 16.52 -10.27
N VAL A 716 -20.64 15.80 -10.81
CA VAL A 716 -20.79 15.07 -12.06
C VAL A 716 -20.46 13.60 -11.84
N GLU A 717 -21.26 12.73 -12.40
CA GLU A 717 -21.02 11.29 -12.49
C GLU A 717 -20.77 10.93 -13.95
N LEU A 718 -19.66 10.24 -14.20
CA LEU A 718 -19.30 9.68 -15.51
C LEU A 718 -19.50 8.17 -15.47
N PHE A 719 -20.23 7.65 -16.44
CA PHE A 719 -20.49 6.24 -16.62
C PHE A 719 -19.97 5.75 -17.98
N GLY A 720 -19.64 4.46 -18.08
CA GLY A 720 -19.16 3.86 -19.31
C GLY A 720 -17.79 4.41 -19.72
N ILE A 721 -16.91 4.64 -18.75
CA ILE A 721 -15.54 5.01 -19.03
C ILE A 721 -14.75 3.75 -19.36
N ASP A 722 -14.20 3.70 -20.56
CA ASP A 722 -13.35 2.62 -21.03
C ASP A 722 -11.89 3.05 -21.11
N GLU A 723 -10.98 2.16 -20.76
CA GLU A 723 -9.54 2.41 -20.75
C GLU A 723 -8.76 1.23 -21.34
N ILE A 724 -7.67 1.55 -22.03
CA ILE A 724 -6.67 0.59 -22.45
C ILE A 724 -5.34 0.93 -21.84
N HIS A 725 -4.76 -0.04 -21.13
CA HIS A 725 -3.42 0.02 -20.56
C HIS A 725 -2.53 -1.03 -21.22
N GLN A 726 -1.55 -0.60 -21.98
CA GLN A 726 -0.61 -1.48 -22.66
C GLN A 726 0.82 -0.97 -22.55
N GLY A 727 1.79 -1.87 -22.61
CA GLY A 727 3.17 -1.45 -22.52
C GLY A 727 4.18 -2.58 -22.48
N VAL A 728 5.45 -2.17 -22.33
CA VAL A 728 6.62 -3.01 -22.22
C VAL A 728 7.37 -2.69 -20.93
N GLU A 729 7.86 -3.72 -20.26
CA GLU A 729 8.65 -3.64 -19.05
C GLU A 729 9.92 -4.50 -19.22
N LEU A 730 11.05 -3.94 -18.82
CA LEU A 730 12.33 -4.62 -18.78
C LEU A 730 12.95 -4.39 -17.41
N ASP A 731 13.39 -5.43 -16.75
CA ASP A 731 14.29 -5.38 -15.61
C ASP A 731 15.49 -6.28 -15.85
N ALA A 732 16.66 -5.83 -15.39
CA ALA A 732 17.91 -6.57 -15.56
C ALA A 732 18.86 -6.32 -14.40
N SER A 733 19.63 -7.34 -14.05
CA SER A 733 20.75 -7.24 -13.13
C SER A 733 21.99 -7.92 -13.71
N TYR A 734 23.14 -7.29 -13.49
CA TYR A 734 24.43 -7.81 -13.95
C TYR A 734 25.50 -7.66 -12.87
N ARG A 735 25.97 -8.78 -12.37
CA ARG A 735 27.10 -8.83 -11.45
C ARG A 735 28.39 -8.98 -12.25
N VAL A 736 29.18 -7.92 -12.35
CA VAL A 736 30.47 -7.94 -13.03
C VAL A 736 31.46 -8.84 -12.27
N ASN A 737 31.48 -8.67 -10.95
CA ASN A 737 32.29 -9.44 -10.00
C ASN A 737 31.74 -9.25 -8.58
N ASN A 738 32.46 -9.68 -7.55
CA ASN A 738 32.03 -9.54 -6.15
C ASN A 738 32.02 -8.09 -5.65
N TYR A 739 32.62 -7.16 -6.39
CA TYR A 739 32.75 -5.74 -6.01
C TYR A 739 31.78 -4.81 -6.74
N LEU A 740 31.18 -5.26 -7.86
CA LEU A 740 30.40 -4.40 -8.75
C LEU A 740 29.18 -5.11 -9.33
N LYS A 741 28.00 -4.56 -9.05
CA LYS A 741 26.72 -5.01 -9.60
C LYS A 741 25.96 -3.82 -10.22
N PHE A 742 25.35 -4.02 -11.36
CA PHE A 742 24.41 -3.11 -12.00
C PHE A 742 23.00 -3.67 -11.89
N VAL A 743 22.05 -2.77 -11.65
CA VAL A 743 20.61 -3.09 -11.66
C VAL A 743 19.92 -2.03 -12.53
N GLY A 744 19.12 -2.47 -13.47
CA GLY A 744 18.42 -1.55 -14.37
C GLY A 744 16.98 -1.94 -14.56
N MET A 745 16.11 -0.95 -14.73
CA MET A 745 14.76 -1.18 -15.22
C MET A 745 14.37 -0.10 -16.22
N PHE A 746 13.50 -0.49 -17.14
CA PHE A 746 12.86 0.38 -18.09
C PHE A 746 11.40 -0.02 -18.25
N SER A 747 10.50 0.94 -18.31
CA SER A 747 9.11 0.71 -18.69
C SER A 747 8.60 1.82 -19.59
N ALA A 748 7.82 1.43 -20.59
CA ALA A 748 7.10 2.33 -21.45
C ALA A 748 5.67 1.83 -21.64
N GLY A 749 4.71 2.65 -21.27
CA GLY A 749 3.27 2.36 -21.38
C GLY A 749 2.58 3.35 -22.30
N ASP A 750 1.45 2.94 -22.81
CA ASP A 750 0.47 3.79 -23.47
C ASP A 750 -0.89 3.50 -22.83
N TRP A 751 -1.33 4.42 -21.96
CA TRP A 751 -2.56 4.30 -21.19
C TRP A 751 -3.52 5.39 -21.62
N THR A 752 -4.66 4.97 -22.15
CA THR A 752 -5.60 5.89 -22.84
C THR A 752 -7.03 5.58 -22.46
N TYR A 753 -7.80 6.62 -22.33
CA TYR A 753 -9.26 6.52 -22.33
C TYR A 753 -9.72 6.17 -23.75
N GLN A 754 -10.89 5.53 -23.85
CA GLN A 754 -11.47 5.09 -25.13
C GLN A 754 -12.89 5.62 -25.24
N GLY A 755 -13.27 6.07 -26.46
CA GLY A 755 -14.63 6.45 -26.79
C GLY A 755 -15.22 7.56 -25.95
N ASP A 756 -16.54 7.55 -25.84
CA ASP A 756 -17.35 8.52 -25.12
C ASP A 756 -17.81 7.96 -23.78
N ALA A 757 -17.85 8.82 -22.76
CA ALA A 757 -18.48 8.54 -21.48
C ALA A 757 -19.75 9.39 -21.32
N GLN A 758 -20.76 8.85 -20.63
CA GLN A 758 -21.97 9.60 -20.30
C GLN A 758 -21.74 10.40 -19.00
N ALA A 759 -21.84 11.72 -19.09
CA ALA A 759 -21.80 12.63 -17.96
C ALA A 759 -23.22 12.94 -17.50
N ASN A 760 -23.50 12.78 -16.20
CA ASN A 760 -24.73 13.21 -15.55
C ASN A 760 -24.40 14.23 -14.47
N THR A 761 -25.09 15.37 -14.47
CA THR A 761 -24.81 16.48 -13.56
C THR A 761 -25.96 16.74 -12.61
N PHE A 762 -25.61 16.99 -11.34
CA PHE A 762 -26.57 17.12 -10.24
C PHE A 762 -26.17 18.26 -9.31
N LEU A 763 -27.16 18.99 -8.76
CA LEU A 763 -26.93 19.92 -7.68
C LEU A 763 -26.41 19.20 -6.43
N ALA A 764 -25.34 19.71 -5.86
CA ALA A 764 -24.78 19.15 -4.63
C ALA A 764 -25.71 19.30 -3.41
N ALA A 765 -26.66 20.25 -3.46
CA ALA A 765 -27.55 20.53 -2.36
C ALA A 765 -28.60 19.44 -2.13
N ASP A 766 -29.21 18.93 -3.19
CA ASP A 766 -30.43 18.11 -3.12
C ASP A 766 -30.49 16.98 -4.16
N ASN A 767 -29.44 16.79 -4.96
CA ASN A 767 -29.33 15.79 -6.04
C ASN A 767 -30.33 15.99 -7.19
N THR A 768 -30.94 17.17 -7.31
CA THR A 768 -31.72 17.45 -8.53
C THR A 768 -30.79 17.53 -9.73
N GLU A 769 -31.25 17.05 -10.87
CA GLU A 769 -30.56 17.19 -12.14
C GLU A 769 -30.23 18.67 -12.39
N TYR A 770 -29.00 18.95 -12.81
CA TYR A 770 -28.52 20.30 -13.05
C TYR A 770 -28.06 20.46 -14.49
N ILE A 771 -28.63 21.45 -15.19
CA ILE A 771 -28.19 21.76 -16.55
C ILE A 771 -27.07 22.79 -16.47
N LEU A 772 -25.89 22.41 -16.89
CA LEU A 772 -24.72 23.28 -16.90
C LEU A 772 -24.91 24.43 -17.90
N THR A 773 -24.29 25.57 -17.60
CA THR A 773 -24.26 26.72 -18.52
C THR A 773 -23.70 26.28 -19.89
N GLY A 774 -24.50 26.52 -20.94
CA GLY A 774 -24.16 26.12 -22.31
C GLY A 774 -24.55 24.71 -22.71
N LYS A 775 -25.17 23.92 -21.81
CA LYS A 775 -25.78 22.62 -22.12
C LYS A 775 -27.30 22.75 -22.17
N THR A 776 -27.96 21.79 -22.80
CA THR A 776 -29.42 21.73 -22.95
C THR A 776 -30.07 20.64 -22.09
N THR A 777 -29.27 19.68 -21.63
CA THR A 777 -29.71 18.56 -20.81
C THR A 777 -28.73 18.33 -19.66
N PRO A 778 -29.18 17.74 -18.54
CA PRO A 778 -28.30 17.38 -17.43
C PRO A 778 -27.42 16.16 -17.75
N SER A 779 -27.74 15.43 -18.82
CA SER A 779 -27.01 14.27 -19.29
C SER A 779 -26.49 14.54 -20.71
N PHE A 780 -25.19 14.28 -20.95
CA PHE A 780 -24.54 14.49 -22.23
C PHE A 780 -23.29 13.60 -22.37
N ASP A 781 -22.90 13.31 -23.59
CA ASP A 781 -21.70 12.52 -23.87
C ASP A 781 -20.45 13.42 -23.85
N VAL A 782 -19.35 12.84 -23.41
CA VAL A 782 -18.03 13.45 -23.29
C VAL A 782 -17.01 12.55 -23.98
N ASP A 783 -16.40 13.05 -25.05
CA ASP A 783 -15.34 12.33 -25.78
C ASP A 783 -14.05 12.27 -24.93
N LEU A 784 -13.66 11.09 -24.54
CA LEU A 784 -12.43 10.81 -23.80
C LEU A 784 -11.31 10.27 -24.70
N SER A 785 -11.56 9.95 -25.95
CA SER A 785 -10.64 9.21 -26.83
C SER A 785 -9.28 9.88 -27.05
N LYS A 786 -9.18 11.20 -26.83
CA LYS A 786 -7.93 11.99 -26.96
C LYS A 786 -7.12 12.08 -25.68
N LEU A 787 -7.60 11.50 -24.59
CA LEU A 787 -7.01 11.69 -23.28
C LEU A 787 -6.12 10.52 -22.89
N LYS A 788 -5.01 10.87 -22.23
CA LYS A 788 -4.11 9.93 -21.56
C LYS A 788 -4.52 9.77 -20.09
N VAL A 789 -4.34 8.58 -19.55
CA VAL A 789 -4.50 8.35 -18.12
C VAL A 789 -3.42 9.12 -17.36
N GLY A 790 -3.83 10.01 -16.47
CA GLY A 790 -2.95 10.87 -15.69
C GLY A 790 -2.49 10.28 -14.37
N GLU A 791 -1.86 11.11 -13.54
CA GLU A 791 -1.36 10.78 -12.19
C GLU A 791 -0.30 9.67 -12.15
N SER A 792 0.14 9.15 -13.28
CA SER A 792 1.16 8.11 -13.38
C SER A 792 2.04 8.32 -14.60
N ALA A 793 3.33 8.07 -14.46
CA ALA A 793 4.29 8.24 -15.56
C ALA A 793 4.23 7.03 -16.51
N HIS A 794 3.95 7.28 -17.79
CA HIS A 794 3.93 6.25 -18.81
C HIS A 794 5.32 5.73 -19.18
N MET A 795 6.37 6.50 -18.88
CA MET A 795 7.75 6.08 -19.11
C MET A 795 8.58 6.28 -17.83
N THR A 796 9.20 5.22 -17.36
CA THR A 796 10.18 5.28 -16.26
C THR A 796 11.42 4.45 -16.59
N ALA A 797 12.59 4.91 -16.14
CA ALA A 797 13.81 4.14 -16.18
C ALA A 797 14.60 4.32 -14.88
N ASN A 798 15.31 3.28 -14.47
CA ASN A 798 16.24 3.35 -13.36
C ASN A 798 17.51 2.59 -13.71
N LEU A 799 18.65 3.15 -13.32
CA LEU A 799 19.94 2.48 -13.38
C LEU A 799 20.62 2.63 -12.03
N GLY A 800 20.82 1.51 -11.35
CA GLY A 800 21.53 1.41 -10.08
C GLY A 800 22.89 0.78 -10.24
N VAL A 801 23.82 1.20 -9.42
CA VAL A 801 25.17 0.63 -9.32
C VAL A 801 25.45 0.37 -7.84
N ASP A 802 25.70 -0.89 -7.50
CA ASP A 802 26.11 -1.30 -6.17
C ASP A 802 27.61 -1.63 -6.21
N ILE A 803 28.38 -0.97 -5.34
CA ILE A 803 29.85 -1.08 -5.26
C ILE A 803 30.21 -1.55 -3.85
N THR A 804 30.92 -2.68 -3.75
CA THR A 804 31.42 -3.25 -2.49
C THR A 804 32.94 -3.26 -2.54
N PRO A 805 33.66 -2.13 -2.30
CA PRO A 805 35.11 -2.02 -2.51
C PRO A 805 35.91 -2.95 -1.60
N PHE A 806 35.37 -3.25 -0.44
CA PHE A 806 35.87 -4.20 0.54
C PHE A 806 34.72 -4.79 1.36
N GLU A 807 34.98 -5.84 2.08
CA GLU A 807 33.97 -6.59 2.85
C GLU A 807 33.17 -5.67 3.77
N ASN A 808 31.85 -5.85 3.79
CA ASN A 808 30.90 -5.11 4.62
C ASN A 808 30.75 -3.60 4.34
N PHE A 809 31.41 -3.07 3.31
CA PHE A 809 31.26 -1.67 2.91
C PHE A 809 30.56 -1.59 1.55
N ASN A 810 29.37 -0.96 1.51
CA ASN A 810 28.60 -0.81 0.28
C ASN A 810 28.37 0.66 -0.03
N ILE A 811 28.45 0.98 -1.30
CA ILE A 811 28.02 2.25 -1.90
C ILE A 811 26.98 1.92 -2.94
N ASP A 812 25.81 2.51 -2.87
CA ASP A 812 24.80 2.45 -3.91
C ASP A 812 24.55 3.82 -4.52
N LEU A 813 24.46 3.86 -5.83
CA LEU A 813 24.11 5.03 -6.60
C LEU A 813 22.99 4.66 -7.55
N SER A 814 21.99 5.51 -7.72
CA SER A 814 20.94 5.27 -8.70
C SER A 814 20.54 6.54 -9.42
N TRP A 815 20.32 6.39 -10.71
CA TRP A 815 19.70 7.36 -11.59
C TRP A 815 18.27 6.92 -11.86
N HIS A 816 17.32 7.85 -11.75
CA HIS A 816 15.91 7.63 -12.04
C HIS A 816 15.42 8.66 -13.03
N TYR A 817 14.77 8.22 -14.11
CA TYR A 817 14.18 9.02 -15.17
C TYR A 817 12.68 8.83 -15.23
N VAL A 818 11.96 9.93 -15.41
CA VAL A 818 10.51 9.95 -15.52
C VAL A 818 10.12 10.85 -16.70
N ASP A 819 9.30 10.34 -17.60
CA ASP A 819 8.71 11.08 -18.72
C ASP A 819 7.28 10.61 -19.00
N ASN A 820 6.61 11.31 -19.92
CA ASN A 820 5.23 11.04 -20.29
C ASN A 820 4.31 10.95 -19.05
N LEU A 821 4.53 11.86 -18.10
CA LEU A 821 3.65 12.07 -16.95
C LEU A 821 2.56 13.06 -17.36
N TYR A 822 1.31 12.69 -17.18
CA TYR A 822 0.17 13.53 -17.54
C TYR A 822 -0.60 14.00 -16.30
N ALA A 823 -1.21 15.20 -16.41
CA ALA A 823 -2.11 15.74 -15.40
C ALA A 823 -3.32 14.83 -15.19
N LYS A 824 -3.91 14.91 -14.01
CA LYS A 824 -5.16 14.22 -13.68
C LYS A 824 -6.28 14.56 -14.65
N LEU A 825 -7.21 13.63 -14.88
CA LEU A 825 -8.44 13.89 -15.64
C LEU A 825 -9.21 15.04 -14.96
N ASP A 826 -9.29 16.17 -15.64
CA ASP A 826 -10.02 17.36 -15.21
C ASP A 826 -11.38 17.41 -15.92
N ILE A 827 -12.39 16.83 -15.29
CA ILE A 827 -13.74 16.74 -15.83
C ILE A 827 -14.34 18.13 -16.04
N SER A 828 -14.05 19.08 -15.12
CA SER A 828 -14.55 20.45 -15.26
C SER A 828 -13.98 21.18 -16.48
N ALA A 829 -12.68 20.99 -16.74
CA ALA A 829 -12.05 21.54 -17.92
C ALA A 829 -12.59 20.86 -19.19
N LEU A 830 -12.79 19.56 -19.17
CA LEU A 830 -13.29 18.75 -20.29
C LEU A 830 -14.74 19.11 -20.65
N VAL A 831 -15.62 19.30 -19.66
CA VAL A 831 -17.01 19.74 -19.91
C VAL A 831 -17.09 21.11 -20.58
N LYS A 832 -16.15 22.00 -20.22
CA LYS A 832 -16.07 23.36 -20.82
C LYS A 832 -15.39 23.35 -22.19
N ASN A 833 -14.45 22.44 -22.40
CA ASN A 833 -13.71 22.31 -23.65
C ASN A 833 -13.65 20.85 -24.12
N PRO A 834 -14.60 20.41 -24.97
CA PRO A 834 -14.63 19.04 -25.48
C PRO A 834 -13.40 18.63 -26.31
N ASN A 835 -12.60 19.60 -26.75
CA ASN A 835 -11.34 19.35 -27.50
C ASN A 835 -10.11 19.35 -26.60
N LEU A 836 -10.30 19.25 -25.27
CA LEU A 836 -9.21 19.19 -24.32
C LEU A 836 -8.31 17.98 -24.62
N THR A 837 -7.00 18.21 -24.55
CA THR A 837 -5.99 17.14 -24.59
C THR A 837 -5.29 17.04 -23.25
N SER A 838 -4.64 15.91 -22.98
CA SER A 838 -3.94 15.72 -21.71
C SER A 838 -2.70 16.60 -21.61
N LEU A 839 -2.58 17.37 -20.55
CA LEU A 839 -1.39 18.15 -20.23
C LEU A 839 -0.23 17.23 -19.87
N LYS A 840 0.81 17.21 -20.71
CA LYS A 840 2.06 16.51 -20.41
C LYS A 840 2.92 17.38 -19.50
N LEU A 841 3.40 16.81 -18.39
CA LEU A 841 4.32 17.45 -17.46
C LEU A 841 5.78 17.28 -17.93
N PRO A 842 6.69 18.18 -17.55
CA PRO A 842 8.10 18.09 -17.91
C PRO A 842 8.78 16.82 -17.39
N ALA A 843 9.60 16.19 -18.23
CA ALA A 843 10.44 15.08 -17.84
C ALA A 843 11.49 15.52 -16.81
N TYR A 844 11.94 14.56 -15.97
CA TYR A 844 12.96 14.84 -14.97
C TYR A 844 13.88 13.65 -14.67
N HIS A 845 15.04 14.00 -14.13
CA HIS A 845 16.05 13.04 -13.67
C HIS A 845 16.31 13.23 -12.18
N LEU A 846 16.40 12.15 -11.43
CA LEU A 846 16.78 12.14 -10.02
C LEU A 846 18.00 11.25 -9.83
N PHE A 847 18.87 11.65 -8.92
CA PHE A 847 20.01 10.85 -8.50
C PHE A 847 19.93 10.65 -6.99
N ASP A 848 19.99 9.38 -6.57
CA ASP A 848 20.02 9.00 -5.17
C ASP A 848 21.31 8.24 -4.87
N GLY A 849 21.80 8.30 -3.64
CA GLY A 849 22.99 7.57 -3.21
C GLY A 849 22.89 7.13 -1.77
N GLY A 850 23.52 6.00 -1.48
CA GLY A 850 23.63 5.43 -0.15
C GLY A 850 25.03 4.90 0.14
N ILE A 851 25.40 4.91 1.41
CA ILE A 851 26.63 4.28 1.91
C ILE A 851 26.25 3.47 3.14
N SER A 852 26.76 2.25 3.24
CA SER A 852 26.61 1.43 4.44
C SER A 852 27.92 0.74 4.80
N TYR A 853 28.22 0.67 6.11
CA TYR A 853 29.35 -0.07 6.63
C TYR A 853 28.91 -0.91 7.84
N LYS A 854 29.04 -2.22 7.72
CA LYS A 854 28.75 -3.17 8.79
C LYS A 854 30.05 -3.60 9.45
N TYR A 855 30.25 -3.23 10.70
CA TYR A 855 31.36 -3.65 11.53
C TYR A 855 30.93 -4.83 12.41
N PRO A 856 31.32 -6.08 12.08
CA PRO A 856 31.05 -7.26 12.91
C PRO A 856 31.99 -7.26 14.11
N PHE A 857 31.49 -7.61 15.29
CA PHE A 857 32.28 -7.89 16.47
C PHE A 857 31.64 -9.01 17.30
N GLY A 858 32.48 -9.89 17.85
CA GLY A 858 31.99 -11.13 18.44
C GLY A 858 31.46 -12.10 17.37
N LYS A 859 30.62 -13.06 17.80
CA LYS A 859 30.13 -14.13 16.92
C LYS A 859 28.81 -13.80 16.24
N THR A 860 27.99 -12.93 16.83
CA THR A 860 26.63 -12.64 16.38
C THR A 860 26.32 -11.14 16.37
N GLN A 861 27.25 -10.32 16.81
CA GLN A 861 27.02 -8.89 17.00
C GLN A 861 27.60 -8.06 15.86
N SER A 862 26.90 -6.99 15.50
CA SER A 862 27.41 -6.03 14.52
C SER A 862 26.86 -4.64 14.75
N ILE A 863 27.63 -3.62 14.37
CA ILE A 863 27.16 -2.24 14.24
C ILE A 863 27.18 -1.89 12.76
N THR A 864 26.08 -1.36 12.25
CA THR A 864 25.98 -0.87 10.87
C THR A 864 25.77 0.65 10.89
N LEU A 865 26.61 1.37 10.17
CA LEU A 865 26.45 2.79 9.85
C LEU A 865 25.79 2.91 8.48
N LEU A 866 24.80 3.80 8.36
CA LEU A 866 24.05 4.05 7.15
C LEU A 866 24.00 5.55 6.88
N ALA A 867 24.12 5.93 5.61
CA ALA A 867 23.86 7.29 5.16
C ALA A 867 23.18 7.24 3.80
N ASN A 868 22.09 7.99 3.62
CA ASN A 868 21.38 8.07 2.36
C ASN A 868 21.13 9.53 1.98
N VAL A 869 21.16 9.82 0.69
CA VAL A 869 20.79 11.10 0.10
C VAL A 869 19.86 10.84 -1.08
N ASN A 870 18.69 11.46 -1.06
CA ASN A 870 17.72 11.41 -2.15
C ASN A 870 17.75 12.75 -2.89
N ASN A 871 17.51 12.72 -4.21
CA ASN A 871 17.58 13.88 -5.09
C ASN A 871 18.91 14.67 -4.88
N LEU A 872 20.04 13.97 -5.07
CA LEU A 872 21.40 14.47 -4.80
C LEU A 872 21.69 15.82 -5.48
N LEU A 873 21.15 16.02 -6.69
CA LEU A 873 21.35 17.24 -7.48
C LEU A 873 20.33 18.35 -7.17
N ASP A 874 19.44 18.14 -6.23
CA ASP A 874 18.36 19.07 -5.86
C ASP A 874 17.46 19.50 -7.01
N THR A 875 17.19 18.56 -7.92
CA THR A 875 16.35 18.79 -9.11
C THR A 875 14.97 19.28 -8.74
N THR A 876 14.51 20.38 -9.34
CA THR A 876 13.13 20.89 -9.23
C THR A 876 12.28 20.24 -10.32
N TYR A 877 11.22 19.53 -9.91
CA TYR A 877 10.31 18.83 -10.82
C TYR A 877 8.86 18.88 -10.32
N ILE A 878 7.91 18.79 -11.26
CA ILE A 878 6.48 18.66 -10.97
C ILE A 878 6.18 17.16 -10.86
N ALA A 879 5.69 16.73 -9.70
CA ALA A 879 5.38 15.33 -9.43
C ALA A 879 3.93 14.99 -9.80
N GLU A 880 2.99 15.93 -9.63
CA GLU A 880 1.56 15.74 -9.91
C GLU A 880 0.94 17.07 -10.35
N SER A 881 -0.12 17.02 -11.17
CA SER A 881 -1.00 18.17 -11.48
C SER A 881 -2.46 17.76 -11.35
N ASP A 882 -3.21 18.51 -10.52
CA ASP A 882 -4.65 18.31 -10.30
C ASP A 882 -5.51 18.97 -11.38
N THR A 883 -4.93 19.85 -12.20
CA THR A 883 -5.61 20.58 -13.26
C THR A 883 -4.91 20.41 -14.60
N ASN A 884 -5.68 20.61 -15.67
CA ASN A 884 -5.25 20.37 -17.05
C ASN A 884 -5.43 21.65 -17.88
N ASN A 885 -4.83 22.77 -17.42
CA ASN A 885 -4.86 24.04 -18.17
C ASN A 885 -3.75 24.06 -19.21
N LEU A 886 -4.13 24.02 -20.47
CA LEU A 886 -3.20 24.11 -21.58
C LEU A 886 -2.77 25.57 -21.84
N VAL A 887 -1.56 25.75 -22.34
CA VAL A 887 -1.06 27.08 -22.71
C VAL A 887 -1.81 27.59 -23.96
N ASN A 888 -2.56 28.66 -23.82
CA ASN A 888 -3.26 29.33 -24.89
C ASN A 888 -2.38 30.50 -25.39
N GLY A 889 -1.87 30.35 -26.58
CA GLY A 889 -1.00 31.26 -27.37
C GLY A 889 -0.64 32.65 -26.81
N GLY A 890 0.63 32.94 -26.69
CA GLY A 890 1.25 34.28 -26.68
C GLY A 890 1.16 35.12 -25.39
N THR A 891 0.16 34.99 -24.56
CA THR A 891 -0.07 35.86 -23.38
C THR A 891 -0.06 35.12 -22.02
N THR A 892 -0.02 33.81 -22.00
CA THR A 892 -0.09 33.00 -20.78
C THR A 892 1.29 32.90 -20.12
N ALA A 893 1.40 33.31 -18.85
CA ALA A 893 2.63 33.09 -18.08
C ALA A 893 2.87 31.59 -17.89
N THR A 894 4.09 31.14 -18.13
CA THR A 894 4.48 29.72 -18.04
C THR A 894 5.69 29.51 -17.15
N TYR A 895 5.77 28.32 -16.54
CA TYR A 895 6.96 27.82 -15.88
C TYR A 895 7.33 26.46 -16.50
N LYS A 896 8.53 26.34 -17.06
CA LYS A 896 8.99 25.13 -17.79
C LYS A 896 7.99 24.66 -18.85
N GLY A 897 7.31 25.60 -19.53
CA GLY A 897 6.30 25.30 -20.56
C GLY A 897 4.91 24.97 -20.04
N ILE A 898 4.68 25.00 -18.74
CA ILE A 898 3.38 24.73 -18.10
C ILE A 898 2.72 26.05 -17.70
N ASP A 899 1.43 26.22 -18.00
CA ASP A 899 0.64 27.39 -17.56
C ASP A 899 0.69 27.48 -16.02
N VAL A 900 1.06 28.66 -15.50
CA VAL A 900 1.24 28.90 -14.07
C VAL A 900 -0.07 28.80 -13.26
N SER A 901 -1.22 28.76 -13.89
CA SER A 901 -2.51 28.55 -13.23
C SER A 901 -2.75 27.08 -12.83
N ASN A 902 -1.97 26.14 -13.40
CA ASN A 902 -2.08 24.75 -13.01
C ASN A 902 -1.73 24.54 -11.54
N ARG A 903 -2.57 23.79 -10.87
CA ARG A 903 -2.38 23.40 -9.47
C ARG A 903 -1.57 22.11 -9.43
N VAL A 904 -0.40 22.19 -8.81
CA VAL A 904 0.60 21.11 -8.83
C VAL A 904 1.15 20.79 -7.44
N PHE A 905 1.74 19.62 -7.32
CA PHE A 905 2.72 19.35 -6.28
C PHE A 905 4.12 19.27 -6.90
N PHE A 906 5.03 20.08 -6.40
CA PHE A 906 6.45 19.90 -6.67
C PHE A 906 7.00 18.74 -5.84
N GLY A 907 7.89 17.96 -6.43
CA GLY A 907 8.65 16.95 -5.72
C GLY A 907 9.59 17.55 -4.67
N PHE A 908 10.04 16.73 -3.74
CA PHE A 908 10.97 17.17 -2.70
C PHE A 908 12.32 17.54 -3.30
N GLY A 909 12.98 18.51 -2.71
CA GLY A 909 14.39 18.80 -2.93
C GLY A 909 15.28 17.71 -2.32
N ARG A 910 16.57 18.03 -2.19
CA ARG A 910 17.53 17.12 -1.57
C ARG A 910 17.15 16.80 -0.13
N THR A 911 17.04 15.49 0.17
CA THR A 911 16.84 14.99 1.53
C THR A 911 17.94 13.98 1.89
N TRP A 912 18.29 13.90 3.16
CA TRP A 912 19.33 12.99 3.65
C TRP A 912 18.96 12.40 5.01
N ASN A 913 19.54 11.26 5.31
CA ASN A 913 19.49 10.67 6.65
C ASN A 913 20.79 9.88 6.93
N VAL A 914 21.08 9.76 8.23
CA VAL A 914 22.15 8.92 8.77
C VAL A 914 21.59 8.01 9.83
N GLY A 915 22.06 6.78 9.90
CA GLY A 915 21.55 5.78 10.83
C GLY A 915 22.66 4.94 11.46
N LEU A 916 22.40 4.52 12.68
CA LEU A 916 23.20 3.55 13.42
C LEU A 916 22.31 2.37 13.78
N LYS A 917 22.77 1.15 13.49
CA LYS A 917 22.05 -0.08 13.79
C LYS A 917 22.98 -1.04 14.54
N TYR A 918 22.59 -1.47 15.73
CA TYR A 918 23.22 -2.52 16.50
C TYR A 918 22.39 -3.79 16.42
N GLN A 919 23.01 -4.90 16.07
CA GLN A 919 22.43 -6.25 16.05
C GLN A 919 23.17 -7.17 17.03
N PHE A 920 22.44 -8.02 17.74
CA PHE A 920 22.97 -8.92 18.76
C PHE A 920 22.20 -10.24 18.84
#